data_bba26849bf5a8c0c2b5fe286b574aa84
#
_entry.id   bba26849bf5a8c0c2b5fe286b574aa84
#
_cell.length_a   1.000
_cell.length_b   1.000
_cell.length_c   1.000
_cell.angle_alpha   90.00
_cell.angle_beta   90.00
_cell.angle_gamma   90.00
#
_symmetry.space_group_name_H-M   'P 1'
#
loop_
_entity.id
_entity.type
_entity.pdbx_description
1 polymer ?
#
loop_
_entity_poly.entity_id
_entity_poly.type
_entity_poly.pdbx_seq_one_letter_code
_entity_poly.pdbx_strand_id
1 'polypeptide(L)'
;MRTLKLSVWIVAGLAALVSCKMKGDSAQSQRNMDLAVSENVSASAPAPMVEAKEGMAGPGGGGGKGGEKPADDKATWKRSQIVPNSSRVMVGDREELALRSMQTRVTIDGFRARVVIDYLYANDRDRQLEGTFQLRLPEDASPYYFAFGETSYEASTVKPTKPMLIAVSDGDLANDPREIAQQRKAAWQAPKEARMVPREKAAFAYGQTVRRRVDPGIVEWAGAGVFSARVFPLAPRKLHRIVVGYDVDLTRIGKDLEYRLDLPEQATAAVVDVSVTDPRATISPSVAGTQAGSRRRFHFEDPKDHTITVRLANPGAPLLVGADEKIGSFFATRVAPELPSSAAPGSDSAVFLVDTSLSSNPDRFNIWLKLLAAILDQNRASLRHINVLFFSVDAHWWKPGFVDNTPANVAELLAFAGTLALEGATDLGAALREATHPAWQQTPSRHDLFLLSDGAATWGESDLHAIGHLLDGAGSLFAYQTGLAGTDTATLVHLTRDSGGAMFAVAGESEIAAAATAHRARPWRLVGVEVTGGSDVLVAGNPTALYPGQSMLVVGRGTLAAGAALVLTVEQDGKRQVVKTPLGAPVASALAPRAYGQIATAHLEELEAATEGEARAYATHFRVTGRTCSLLMLESEADYERFGIRPDADDYVVKATPAAALFAKVLAQTLATLGDPKAAFLALLGRLERNPDIKIQIPASYRTAIAQMPDAAFQVPSAPLATRLRARSELGRDLAPQLARHDLSYDAITAEAAARRAQASPADALKALSSLVEENPGDAVLARDVGFSAMDLGLHAQAFHLFRRVADARPHEPQTYRAMAQALAQLGKVDLALAYYEIPLMGQWDPRFGELRKIVELDYLHFLRGLTSGNAPSSVRDYARARLDGLAAQIGMGRADLVVTITWNTDNTDVDLHVTEPSGEECFYSHRNTRSGGTLTQDVTQGYGPEMYVLREAPKGRYDIRAHYYASDANRASARTKVYATVFENWGTKQEKVTEKVVTLETGKESHPIATVER
;
A
#
# COMPACT_ATOMS: atom_id res chain seq x y z
N MET A 1 29.21 30.69 24.91
CA MET A 1 28.28 31.16 25.95
C MET A 1 27.52 32.36 25.41
N ARG A 2 26.34 32.15 24.98
CA ARG A 2 25.14 33.00 24.94
C ARG A 2 24.08 32.28 24.09
N THR A 3 23.16 31.72 24.82
CA THR A 3 21.97 30.98 24.34
C THR A 3 21.04 31.93 23.61
N LEU A 4 20.69 31.63 22.35
CA LEU A 4 19.53 32.21 21.67
C LEU A 4 18.31 31.36 21.97
N LYS A 5 17.37 31.98 22.67
CA LYS A 5 16.04 31.43 22.92
C LYS A 5 15.21 31.58 21.66
N LEU A 6 14.79 30.47 21.09
CA LEU A 6 13.68 30.42 20.16
C LEU A 6 12.38 30.56 20.96
N SER A 7 11.59 31.56 20.62
CA SER A 7 10.30 31.84 21.28
C SER A 7 9.25 30.85 20.75
N VAL A 8 8.95 29.85 21.58
CA VAL A 8 7.77 29.00 21.42
C VAL A 8 6.58 29.75 22.02
N TRP A 9 5.59 30.07 21.22
CA TRP A 9 4.32 30.60 21.71
C TRP A 9 3.50 29.47 22.29
N ILE A 10 3.52 29.38 23.64
CA ILE A 10 2.57 28.56 24.39
C ILE A 10 1.36 29.44 24.68
N VAL A 11 0.20 29.14 24.14
CA VAL A 11 -1.07 29.71 24.57
C VAL A 11 -1.58 28.83 25.70
N ALA A 12 -1.43 29.29 26.92
CA ALA A 12 -2.11 28.75 28.09
C ALA A 12 -3.50 29.38 28.18
N GLY A 13 -4.54 28.63 27.87
CA GLY A 13 -5.93 29.02 28.14
C GLY A 13 -6.38 28.53 29.50
N LEU A 14 -6.65 29.47 30.40
CA LEU A 14 -7.24 29.22 31.72
C LEU A 14 -8.66 28.66 31.59
N ALA A 15 -8.91 27.57 32.29
CA ALA A 15 -10.25 27.08 32.54
C ALA A 15 -10.97 27.94 33.60
N ALA A 16 -12.13 28.44 33.26
CA ALA A 16 -13.08 28.99 34.23
C ALA A 16 -14.35 28.14 34.21
N LEU A 17 -14.58 27.44 35.28
CA LEU A 17 -15.84 26.76 35.65
C LEU A 17 -16.95 27.77 35.82
N VAL A 18 -18.04 27.61 35.08
CA VAL A 18 -19.36 28.11 35.57
C VAL A 18 -20.39 26.99 35.37
N SER A 19 -20.84 26.48 36.50
CA SER A 19 -21.97 25.56 36.68
C SER A 19 -23.26 26.35 36.53
N CYS A 20 -24.18 25.92 35.67
CA CYS A 20 -25.56 26.33 35.77
C CYS A 20 -26.50 25.15 35.49
N LYS A 21 -27.16 24.69 36.52
CA LYS A 21 -28.31 23.79 36.49
C LYS A 21 -29.54 24.49 35.92
N MET A 22 -30.23 23.87 34.99
CA MET A 22 -31.67 24.04 34.87
C MET A 22 -32.36 22.74 34.50
N LYS A 23 -33.34 22.38 35.34
CA LYS A 23 -34.33 21.31 35.15
C LYS A 23 -35.41 21.75 34.18
N GLY A 24 -36.03 20.80 33.53
CA GLY A 24 -37.30 21.01 32.86
C GLY A 24 -37.74 19.78 32.05
N ASP A 25 -38.73 19.13 32.62
CA ASP A 25 -39.49 17.94 32.20
C ASP A 25 -40.14 18.00 30.81
N SER A 26 -40.29 16.89 30.17
CA SER A 26 -41.53 16.09 29.95
C SER A 26 -41.46 15.28 28.65
N ALA A 27 -41.57 14.00 28.81
CA ALA A 27 -42.71 13.10 28.55
C ALA A 27 -42.80 12.49 27.12
N GLN A 28 -42.50 11.19 27.12
CA GLN A 28 -43.24 10.09 26.48
C GLN A 28 -43.59 10.16 24.99
N SER A 29 -42.99 9.25 24.23
CA SER A 29 -43.77 8.31 23.42
C SER A 29 -42.96 7.02 23.21
N GLN A 30 -43.28 5.99 23.94
CA GLN A 30 -42.94 4.59 23.70
C GLN A 30 -43.75 4.10 22.51
N ARG A 31 -43.07 3.47 21.55
CA ARG A 31 -43.64 2.34 20.79
C ARG A 31 -42.60 1.26 20.66
N ASN A 32 -42.83 0.20 21.37
CA ASN A 32 -42.22 -1.11 21.29
C ASN A 32 -42.32 -1.66 19.86
N MET A 33 -41.21 -2.15 19.37
CA MET A 33 -41.20 -3.29 18.46
C MET A 33 -40.13 -4.24 18.97
N ASP A 34 -40.59 -5.25 19.70
CA ASP A 34 -39.85 -6.43 20.03
C ASP A 34 -39.49 -7.16 18.72
N LEU A 35 -38.22 -7.25 18.43
CA LEU A 35 -37.67 -8.29 17.57
C LEU A 35 -36.63 -9.03 18.39
N ALA A 36 -37.04 -10.24 18.79
CA ALA A 36 -36.20 -11.22 19.45
C ALA A 36 -34.97 -11.52 18.55
N VAL A 37 -33.83 -11.02 18.94
CA VAL A 37 -32.54 -11.51 18.43
C VAL A 37 -32.13 -12.64 19.35
N SER A 38 -32.17 -13.86 18.85
CA SER A 38 -31.63 -15.02 19.49
C SER A 38 -30.16 -14.82 19.84
N GLU A 39 -29.88 -14.77 21.15
CA GLU A 39 -28.55 -14.93 21.70
C GLU A 39 -28.02 -16.31 21.31
N ASN A 40 -27.10 -16.38 20.38
CA ASN A 40 -26.11 -17.45 20.24
C ASN A 40 -24.97 -16.95 19.34
N VAL A 41 -24.23 -15.97 19.82
CA VAL A 41 -22.85 -15.78 19.41
C VAL A 41 -22.02 -15.95 20.69
N SER A 42 -21.63 -17.19 20.95
CA SER A 42 -20.56 -17.45 21.90
C SER A 42 -19.30 -16.80 21.29
N ALA A 43 -18.89 -15.68 21.87
CA ALA A 43 -17.55 -15.16 21.69
C ALA A 43 -16.59 -16.24 22.19
N SER A 44 -16.05 -17.04 21.29
CA SER A 44 -14.89 -17.87 21.59
C SER A 44 -13.75 -16.90 21.89
N ALA A 45 -13.41 -16.80 23.16
CA ALA A 45 -12.16 -16.23 23.60
C ALA A 45 -11.01 -16.84 22.78
N PRO A 46 -9.95 -16.10 22.46
CA PRO A 46 -8.77 -16.66 21.87
C PRO A 46 -8.33 -17.85 22.73
N ALA A 47 -8.06 -18.98 22.10
CA ALA A 47 -7.66 -20.19 22.79
C ALA A 47 -6.52 -19.86 23.75
N PRO A 48 -6.61 -20.25 25.03
CA PRO A 48 -5.53 -20.04 25.97
C PRO A 48 -4.30 -20.82 25.47
N MET A 49 -3.14 -20.20 25.62
CA MET A 49 -1.87 -20.89 25.40
C MET A 49 -1.89 -22.23 26.14
N VAL A 50 -1.55 -23.29 25.42
CA VAL A 50 -1.48 -24.65 25.96
C VAL A 50 -0.43 -24.66 27.07
N GLU A 51 -0.87 -24.76 28.31
CA GLU A 51 -0.02 -25.15 29.42
C GLU A 51 0.50 -26.56 29.17
N ALA A 52 1.81 -26.71 29.07
CA ALA A 52 2.46 -27.99 29.08
C ALA A 52 2.31 -28.59 30.50
N LYS A 53 1.33 -29.49 30.68
CA LYS A 53 1.28 -30.38 31.85
C LYS A 53 2.01 -31.65 31.51
N GLU A 54 3.12 -31.88 32.20
CA GLU A 54 3.72 -33.19 32.30
C GLU A 54 2.73 -34.17 32.90
N GLY A 55 2.39 -35.21 32.12
CA GLY A 55 1.45 -36.25 32.51
C GLY A 55 2.13 -37.42 33.14
N MET A 56 1.77 -37.75 34.38
CA MET A 56 1.95 -39.08 34.94
C MET A 56 0.85 -40.02 34.49
N ALA A 57 1.25 -41.19 34.06
CA ALA A 57 0.38 -42.26 33.59
C ALA A 57 -0.39 -42.96 34.74
N GLY A 58 -1.63 -43.35 34.47
CA GLY A 58 -2.42 -44.33 35.23
C GLY A 58 -3.59 -44.86 34.39
N PRO A 59 -3.94 -46.13 34.45
CA PRO A 59 -4.71 -46.82 33.40
C PRO A 59 -6.21 -46.96 33.67
N GLY A 60 -6.99 -46.99 32.62
CA GLY A 60 -8.22 -47.79 32.60
C GLY A 60 -9.52 -47.09 32.22
N GLY A 61 -10.13 -47.50 31.10
CA GLY A 61 -11.57 -47.56 30.95
C GLY A 61 -12.18 -46.89 29.73
N GLY A 62 -12.37 -47.64 28.69
CA GLY A 62 -13.14 -47.68 27.50
C GLY A 62 -14.22 -46.66 27.11
N GLY A 63 -14.27 -46.43 25.79
CA GLY A 63 -15.52 -46.22 25.06
C GLY A 63 -15.63 -44.88 24.31
N GLY A 64 -15.57 -44.90 22.98
CA GLY A 64 -16.09 -43.85 22.12
C GLY A 64 -15.09 -43.27 21.13
N LYS A 65 -14.83 -43.97 20.04
CA LYS A 65 -14.03 -43.48 18.91
C LYS A 65 -14.81 -42.47 18.08
N GLY A 66 -14.56 -41.19 18.30
CA GLY A 66 -14.63 -40.20 17.27
C GLY A 66 -13.19 -39.90 16.87
N GLY A 67 -12.69 -40.45 15.80
CA GLY A 67 -11.32 -40.26 15.38
C GLY A 67 -11.16 -38.84 14.81
N GLU A 68 -10.58 -37.91 15.58
CA GLU A 68 -9.88 -36.78 15.00
C GLU A 68 -8.77 -37.29 14.09
N LYS A 69 -8.91 -36.97 12.79
CA LYS A 69 -7.79 -37.19 11.85
C LYS A 69 -6.58 -36.46 12.41
N PRO A 70 -5.39 -37.06 12.43
CA PRO A 70 -4.18 -36.34 12.78
C PRO A 70 -4.12 -35.06 11.95
N ALA A 71 -3.83 -33.92 12.58
CA ALA A 71 -3.55 -32.71 11.87
C ALA A 71 -2.43 -33.00 10.88
N ASP A 72 -2.64 -32.62 9.60
CA ASP A 72 -1.62 -32.76 8.57
C ASP A 72 -0.49 -31.78 8.89
N ASP A 73 0.55 -32.22 9.59
CA ASP A 73 1.69 -31.41 10.04
C ASP A 73 2.43 -30.70 8.89
N LYS A 74 2.05 -31.00 7.64
CA LYS A 74 2.63 -30.43 6.42
C LYS A 74 1.71 -29.44 5.68
N ALA A 75 0.65 -28.96 6.31
CA ALA A 75 -0.26 -28.00 5.68
C ALA A 75 0.23 -26.55 5.86
N THR A 76 -0.10 -25.69 4.88
CA THR A 76 0.04 -24.25 5.03
C THR A 76 -0.85 -23.70 6.14
N TRP A 77 -0.51 -22.49 6.64
CA TRP A 77 -1.31 -21.83 7.66
C TRP A 77 -2.78 -21.74 7.24
N LYS A 78 -3.66 -22.12 8.15
CA LYS A 78 -5.10 -21.92 7.96
C LYS A 78 -5.45 -20.50 8.36
N ARG A 79 -6.22 -19.82 7.51
CA ARG A 79 -6.85 -18.56 7.91
C ARG A 79 -7.87 -18.80 8.99
N SER A 80 -7.94 -17.91 9.97
CA SER A 80 -9.08 -17.87 10.87
C SER A 80 -10.30 -17.29 10.14
N GLN A 81 -11.48 -17.58 10.67
CA GLN A 81 -12.73 -16.99 10.18
C GLN A 81 -12.88 -15.51 10.57
N ILE A 82 -11.95 -14.98 11.38
CA ILE A 82 -11.97 -13.59 11.86
C ILE A 82 -11.60 -12.62 10.74
N VAL A 83 -10.62 -13.00 9.89
CA VAL A 83 -10.20 -12.17 8.75
C VAL A 83 -11.00 -12.58 7.52
N PRO A 84 -11.96 -11.77 7.04
CA PRO A 84 -12.82 -12.15 5.92
C PRO A 84 -12.01 -12.42 4.65
N ASN A 85 -12.49 -13.36 3.87
CA ASN A 85 -12.00 -13.52 2.51
C ASN A 85 -12.45 -12.31 1.69
N SER A 86 -11.53 -11.67 1.04
CA SER A 86 -11.58 -10.26 0.71
C SER A 86 -11.86 -9.95 -0.75
N SER A 87 -12.69 -10.71 -1.45
CA SER A 87 -13.29 -10.22 -2.70
C SER A 87 -14.64 -9.58 -2.40
N ARG A 88 -14.70 -8.25 -2.48
CA ARG A 88 -15.92 -7.49 -2.18
C ARG A 88 -16.08 -6.32 -3.14
N VAL A 89 -17.31 -5.87 -3.34
CA VAL A 89 -17.62 -4.60 -3.99
C VAL A 89 -18.26 -3.69 -2.97
N MET A 90 -17.54 -2.66 -2.56
CA MET A 90 -18.02 -1.64 -1.64
C MET A 90 -18.72 -0.52 -2.41
N VAL A 91 -19.85 -0.06 -1.90
CA VAL A 91 -20.56 1.11 -2.38
C VAL A 91 -20.54 2.18 -1.30
N GLY A 92 -19.72 3.21 -1.49
CA GLY A 92 -19.39 4.13 -0.42
C GLY A 92 -18.62 3.43 0.71
N ASP A 93 -18.75 3.95 1.93
CA ASP A 93 -17.95 3.50 3.08
C ASP A 93 -18.59 2.37 3.89
N ARG A 94 -19.85 1.98 3.59
CA ARG A 94 -20.63 1.14 4.51
C ARG A 94 -21.37 -0.02 3.87
N GLU A 95 -21.51 -0.04 2.56
CA GLU A 95 -22.40 -0.99 1.92
C GLU A 95 -21.62 -1.91 0.98
N GLU A 96 -21.78 -3.19 1.18
CA GLU A 96 -21.21 -4.22 0.32
C GLU A 96 -22.29 -4.80 -0.60
N LEU A 97 -21.96 -4.99 -1.89
CA LEU A 97 -22.85 -5.67 -2.81
C LEU A 97 -22.79 -7.18 -2.59
N ALA A 98 -23.96 -7.81 -2.66
CA ALA A 98 -24.07 -9.25 -2.49
C ALA A 98 -23.36 -10.00 -3.62
N LEU A 99 -22.42 -10.87 -3.27
CA LEU A 99 -21.81 -11.83 -4.18
C LEU A 99 -22.79 -12.99 -4.40
N ARG A 100 -23.36 -13.09 -5.59
CA ARG A 100 -24.36 -14.12 -5.92
C ARG A 100 -23.73 -15.44 -6.35
N SER A 101 -22.70 -15.35 -7.17
CA SER A 101 -21.97 -16.54 -7.59
C SER A 101 -20.58 -16.23 -8.06
N MET A 102 -19.75 -17.25 -8.09
CA MET A 102 -18.42 -17.20 -8.66
C MET A 102 -18.07 -18.47 -9.42
N GLN A 103 -17.27 -18.33 -10.44
CA GLN A 103 -16.61 -19.43 -11.13
C GLN A 103 -15.11 -19.21 -11.13
N THR A 104 -14.35 -20.15 -10.61
CA THR A 104 -12.88 -20.10 -10.56
C THR A 104 -12.30 -21.18 -11.44
N ARG A 105 -11.32 -20.83 -12.24
CA ARG A 105 -10.49 -21.77 -12.99
C ARG A 105 -9.04 -21.63 -12.53
N VAL A 106 -8.44 -22.75 -12.15
CA VAL A 106 -7.06 -22.87 -11.73
C VAL A 106 -6.32 -23.81 -12.66
N THR A 107 -5.23 -23.33 -13.27
CA THR A 107 -4.34 -24.17 -14.10
C THR A 107 -2.98 -24.18 -13.45
N ILE A 108 -2.49 -25.36 -13.06
CA ILE A 108 -1.21 -25.54 -12.37
C ILE A 108 -0.23 -26.25 -13.30
N ASP A 109 0.89 -25.59 -13.57
CA ASP A 109 2.03 -26.12 -14.30
C ASP A 109 3.26 -26.11 -13.39
N GLY A 110 3.75 -27.30 -13.04
CA GLY A 110 4.89 -27.40 -12.13
C GLY A 110 4.69 -26.66 -10.82
N PHE A 111 5.43 -25.58 -10.62
CA PHE A 111 5.41 -24.75 -9.38
C PHE A 111 4.54 -23.51 -9.47
N ARG A 112 3.86 -23.28 -10.61
CA ARG A 112 3.14 -22.02 -10.87
C ARG A 112 1.71 -22.26 -11.30
N ALA A 113 0.79 -21.43 -10.83
CA ALA A 113 -0.62 -21.49 -11.15
C ALA A 113 -1.08 -20.22 -11.87
N ARG A 114 -1.99 -20.37 -12.83
CA ARG A 114 -2.84 -19.33 -13.38
C ARG A 114 -4.23 -19.47 -12.82
N VAL A 115 -4.77 -18.37 -12.31
CA VAL A 115 -6.10 -18.32 -11.70
C VAL A 115 -6.93 -17.29 -12.45
N VAL A 116 -8.13 -17.67 -12.85
CA VAL A 116 -9.15 -16.77 -13.39
C VAL A 116 -10.41 -16.92 -12.56
N ILE A 117 -10.86 -15.82 -11.99
CA ILE A 117 -12.07 -15.78 -11.17
C ILE A 117 -13.08 -14.88 -11.84
N ASP A 118 -14.30 -15.38 -11.92
CA ASP A 118 -15.47 -14.75 -12.51
C ASP A 118 -16.50 -14.53 -11.40
N TYR A 119 -16.68 -13.30 -10.98
CA TYR A 119 -17.60 -12.93 -9.91
C TYR A 119 -18.88 -12.34 -10.48
N LEU A 120 -20.02 -12.66 -9.86
CA LEU A 120 -21.31 -12.05 -10.15
C LEU A 120 -21.85 -11.33 -8.90
N TYR A 121 -21.81 -10.02 -8.94
CA TYR A 121 -22.32 -9.15 -7.88
C TYR A 121 -23.68 -8.57 -8.23
N ALA A 122 -24.59 -8.47 -7.27
CA ALA A 122 -25.93 -7.95 -7.45
C ALA A 122 -26.06 -6.52 -6.97
N ASN A 123 -26.54 -5.63 -7.83
CA ASN A 123 -27.13 -4.38 -7.38
C ASN A 123 -28.64 -4.59 -7.20
N ASP A 124 -29.08 -4.85 -5.97
CA ASP A 124 -30.48 -5.08 -5.63
C ASP A 124 -31.30 -3.78 -5.50
N ARG A 125 -30.72 -2.63 -5.81
CA ARG A 125 -31.36 -1.32 -5.65
C ARG A 125 -31.96 -0.81 -6.96
N ASP A 126 -32.88 0.16 -6.83
CA ASP A 126 -33.55 0.79 -7.95
C ASP A 126 -32.74 1.94 -8.57
N ARG A 127 -31.53 2.15 -8.13
CA ARG A 127 -30.61 3.21 -8.62
C ARG A 127 -29.30 2.63 -9.12
N GLN A 128 -28.71 3.34 -10.06
CA GLN A 128 -27.34 3.10 -10.51
C GLN A 128 -26.34 3.47 -9.40
N LEU A 129 -25.31 2.66 -9.24
CA LEU A 129 -24.28 2.84 -8.23
C LEU A 129 -22.88 2.86 -8.86
N GLU A 130 -21.93 3.47 -8.14
CA GLU A 130 -20.49 3.29 -8.31
C GLU A 130 -19.97 2.43 -7.15
N GLY A 131 -19.10 1.48 -7.45
CA GLY A 131 -18.51 0.61 -6.44
C GLY A 131 -16.99 0.53 -6.54
N THR A 132 -16.37 0.12 -5.45
CA THR A 132 -14.95 -0.25 -5.41
C THR A 132 -14.85 -1.75 -5.19
N PHE A 133 -14.40 -2.46 -6.22
CA PHE A 133 -14.03 -3.87 -6.10
C PHE A 133 -12.68 -3.98 -5.42
N GLN A 134 -12.57 -4.83 -4.43
CA GLN A 134 -11.34 -5.12 -3.69
C GLN A 134 -11.08 -6.62 -3.70
N LEU A 135 -9.83 -7.00 -3.91
CA LEU A 135 -9.36 -8.38 -3.85
C LEU A 135 -7.98 -8.41 -3.21
N ARG A 136 -7.82 -9.19 -2.15
CA ARG A 136 -6.50 -9.52 -1.61
C ARG A 136 -5.96 -10.73 -2.35
N LEU A 137 -4.85 -10.54 -3.00
CA LEU A 137 -4.18 -11.57 -3.73
C LEU A 137 -3.29 -12.41 -2.81
N PRO A 138 -3.09 -13.70 -3.12
CA PRO A 138 -2.03 -14.49 -2.49
C PRO A 138 -0.68 -13.78 -2.60
N GLU A 139 0.24 -14.15 -1.71
CA GLU A 139 1.61 -13.65 -1.76
C GLU A 139 2.25 -13.94 -3.12
N ASP A 140 3.03 -13.00 -3.65
CA ASP A 140 3.70 -13.04 -4.95
C ASP A 140 2.75 -13.21 -6.17
N ALA A 141 1.45 -13.07 -5.99
CA ALA A 141 0.51 -13.10 -7.11
C ALA A 141 0.67 -11.87 -8.01
N SER A 142 0.62 -12.10 -9.32
CA SER A 142 0.78 -11.06 -10.34
C SER A 142 -0.47 -10.98 -11.21
N PRO A 143 -1.31 -9.95 -11.04
CA PRO A 143 -2.46 -9.71 -11.89
C PRO A 143 -2.05 -9.48 -13.34
N TYR A 144 -2.82 -10.05 -14.27
CA TYR A 144 -2.59 -9.83 -15.71
C TYR A 144 -3.85 -9.46 -16.47
N TYR A 145 -5.02 -9.71 -15.86
CA TYR A 145 -6.30 -9.50 -16.51
C TYR A 145 -7.33 -8.94 -15.54
N PHE A 146 -8.07 -7.96 -15.99
CA PHE A 146 -9.25 -7.44 -15.32
C PHE A 146 -10.30 -7.04 -16.38
N ALA A 147 -11.54 -7.41 -16.15
CA ALA A 147 -12.65 -6.99 -16.99
C ALA A 147 -13.94 -6.86 -16.17
N PHE A 148 -14.79 -5.93 -16.59
CA PHE A 148 -16.05 -5.61 -15.94
C PHE A 148 -17.15 -5.41 -16.98
N GLY A 149 -18.37 -5.73 -16.61
CA GLY A 149 -19.51 -5.44 -17.46
C GLY A 149 -20.83 -5.87 -16.86
N GLU A 150 -21.89 -5.31 -17.39
CA GLU A 150 -23.26 -5.70 -17.07
C GLU A 150 -23.60 -7.06 -17.69
N THR A 151 -24.51 -7.81 -17.06
CA THR A 151 -25.10 -9.02 -17.63
C THR A 151 -26.56 -8.79 -17.98
N SER A 152 -27.14 -9.70 -18.79
CA SER A 152 -28.60 -9.72 -19.06
C SER A 152 -29.39 -10.28 -17.87
N TYR A 153 -28.74 -10.70 -16.80
CA TYR A 153 -29.37 -11.37 -15.66
C TYR A 153 -29.83 -10.39 -14.60
N GLU A 154 -31.00 -10.67 -14.02
CA GLU A 154 -31.56 -9.90 -12.92
C GLU A 154 -30.79 -10.19 -11.61
N ALA A 155 -30.74 -9.19 -10.71
CA ALA A 155 -30.09 -9.29 -9.41
C ALA A 155 -30.61 -10.44 -8.54
N SER A 156 -31.86 -10.87 -8.75
CA SER A 156 -32.50 -12.01 -8.08
C SER A 156 -31.97 -13.37 -8.50
N THR A 157 -31.17 -13.46 -9.55
CA THR A 157 -30.56 -14.73 -10.01
C THR A 157 -29.53 -15.21 -9.01
N VAL A 158 -29.76 -16.37 -8.39
CA VAL A 158 -28.92 -16.85 -7.27
C VAL A 158 -27.82 -17.78 -7.75
N LYS A 159 -28.12 -18.68 -8.70
CA LYS A 159 -27.15 -19.68 -9.19
C LYS A 159 -26.75 -19.42 -10.62
N PRO A 160 -25.47 -19.64 -10.98
CA PRO A 160 -25.06 -19.56 -12.36
C PRO A 160 -25.79 -20.66 -13.18
N THR A 161 -26.36 -20.22 -14.29
CA THR A 161 -26.97 -21.11 -15.30
C THR A 161 -25.91 -21.52 -16.32
N LYS A 162 -26.17 -22.58 -17.14
CA LYS A 162 -25.24 -22.96 -18.21
C LYS A 162 -24.76 -21.79 -19.10
N PRO A 163 -25.59 -20.82 -19.50
CA PRO A 163 -25.14 -19.64 -20.25
C PRO A 163 -24.24 -18.71 -19.48
N MET A 164 -24.29 -18.74 -18.15
CA MET A 164 -23.42 -17.93 -17.27
C MET A 164 -22.07 -18.58 -17.02
N LEU A 165 -22.01 -19.91 -17.10
CA LEU A 165 -20.77 -20.65 -16.89
C LEU A 165 -19.90 -20.61 -18.15
N ILE A 166 -18.60 -20.51 -17.92
CA ILE A 166 -17.63 -20.65 -19.00
C ILE A 166 -17.39 -22.14 -19.21
N ALA A 167 -17.61 -22.60 -20.44
CA ALA A 167 -17.29 -23.97 -20.78
C ALA A 167 -15.78 -24.22 -20.55
N VAL A 168 -15.46 -25.23 -19.75
CA VAL A 168 -14.08 -25.70 -19.58
C VAL A 168 -13.74 -26.47 -20.86
N SER A 169 -13.12 -25.81 -21.83
CA SER A 169 -12.59 -26.47 -23.01
C SER A 169 -11.30 -27.23 -22.67
N ASP A 170 -10.90 -28.16 -23.50
CA ASP A 170 -9.61 -28.84 -23.40
C ASP A 170 -8.45 -27.89 -23.73
N GLY A 171 -8.73 -26.73 -24.30
CA GLY A 171 -7.78 -25.64 -24.49
C GLY A 171 -7.32 -25.06 -23.18
N ASP A 172 -6.08 -24.67 -23.12
CA ASP A 172 -5.52 -23.91 -22.03
C ASP A 172 -6.30 -22.63 -21.79
N LEU A 173 -6.13 -22.06 -20.59
CA LEU A 173 -6.54 -20.70 -20.37
C LEU A 173 -5.88 -19.81 -21.43
N ALA A 174 -6.71 -19.05 -22.13
CA ALA A 174 -6.22 -18.14 -23.13
C ALA A 174 -5.10 -17.26 -22.55
N ASN A 175 -3.98 -17.23 -23.24
CA ASN A 175 -2.86 -16.36 -22.87
C ASN A 175 -3.18 -14.91 -23.17
N ASP A 176 -3.90 -14.68 -24.29
CA ASP A 176 -4.40 -13.37 -24.66
C ASP A 176 -5.68 -13.07 -23.89
N PRO A 177 -5.74 -12.04 -23.05
CA PRO A 177 -6.94 -11.63 -22.35
C PRO A 177 -8.14 -11.37 -23.24
N ARG A 178 -7.93 -10.99 -24.49
CA ARG A 178 -9.00 -10.78 -25.48
C ARG A 178 -9.75 -12.07 -25.80
N GLU A 179 -9.08 -13.20 -25.80
CA GLU A 179 -9.75 -14.51 -25.98
C GLU A 179 -10.67 -14.84 -24.81
N ILE A 180 -10.28 -14.45 -23.59
CA ILE A 180 -11.11 -14.63 -22.40
C ILE A 180 -12.43 -13.86 -22.55
N ALA A 181 -12.40 -12.61 -23.00
CA ALA A 181 -13.60 -11.82 -23.24
C ALA A 181 -14.46 -12.40 -24.36
N GLN A 182 -13.85 -12.90 -25.44
CA GLN A 182 -14.58 -13.56 -26.54
C GLN A 182 -15.31 -14.82 -26.06
N GLN A 183 -14.66 -15.65 -25.25
CA GLN A 183 -15.27 -16.86 -24.67
C GLN A 183 -16.48 -16.52 -23.78
N ARG A 184 -16.50 -15.33 -23.19
CA ARG A 184 -17.54 -14.86 -22.27
C ARG A 184 -18.61 -13.99 -22.90
N LYS A 185 -18.45 -13.63 -24.16
CA LYS A 185 -19.28 -12.65 -24.87
C LYS A 185 -20.78 -12.92 -24.80
N ALA A 186 -21.20 -14.17 -24.77
CA ALA A 186 -22.62 -14.53 -24.71
C ALA A 186 -23.32 -14.14 -23.39
N ALA A 187 -22.58 -13.91 -22.32
CA ALA A 187 -23.11 -13.60 -20.99
C ALA A 187 -22.82 -12.16 -20.54
N TRP A 188 -22.21 -11.36 -21.40
CA TRP A 188 -21.88 -9.97 -21.13
C TRP A 188 -22.53 -9.00 -22.10
N GLN A 189 -22.99 -7.87 -21.56
CA GLN A 189 -23.36 -6.72 -22.36
C GLN A 189 -22.20 -5.71 -22.28
N ALA A 190 -21.62 -5.39 -23.43
CA ALA A 190 -20.52 -4.44 -23.57
C ALA A 190 -19.39 -4.62 -22.55
N PRO A 191 -18.70 -5.78 -22.52
CA PRO A 191 -17.60 -5.99 -21.59
C PRO A 191 -16.48 -4.97 -21.83
N LYS A 192 -15.96 -4.38 -20.75
CA LYS A 192 -14.82 -3.49 -20.77
C LYS A 192 -13.61 -4.26 -20.21
N GLU A 193 -12.50 -4.20 -20.93
CA GLU A 193 -11.24 -4.84 -20.52
C GLU A 193 -10.19 -3.79 -20.17
N ALA A 194 -9.46 -4.06 -19.09
CA ALA A 194 -8.36 -3.21 -18.69
C ALA A 194 -7.11 -3.46 -19.56
N ARG A 195 -6.41 -2.38 -19.90
CA ARG A 195 -5.13 -2.39 -20.59
C ARG A 195 -4.00 -2.08 -19.65
N MET A 196 -2.85 -2.71 -19.89
CA MET A 196 -1.62 -2.38 -19.17
C MET A 196 -1.10 -1.04 -19.67
N VAL A 197 -0.94 -0.08 -18.75
CA VAL A 197 -0.48 1.27 -19.06
C VAL A 197 0.46 1.79 -17.97
N PRO A 198 1.35 2.74 -18.30
CA PRO A 198 2.15 3.41 -17.27
C PRO A 198 1.26 4.01 -16.18
N ARG A 199 1.66 3.83 -14.92
CA ARG A 199 0.83 4.19 -13.76
C ARG A 199 0.44 5.66 -13.73
N GLU A 200 1.39 6.56 -14.00
CA GLU A 200 1.13 8.00 -14.08
C GLU A 200 0.09 8.35 -15.15
N LYS A 201 0.16 7.65 -16.30
CA LYS A 201 -0.78 7.85 -17.40
C LYS A 201 -2.15 7.28 -17.07
N ALA A 202 -2.20 6.14 -16.37
CA ALA A 202 -3.43 5.58 -15.86
C ALA A 202 -4.15 6.55 -14.92
N ALA A 203 -3.43 7.10 -13.94
CA ALA A 203 -3.94 8.07 -12.98
C ALA A 203 -4.43 9.37 -13.66
N PHE A 204 -3.67 9.87 -14.64
CA PHE A 204 -4.06 11.04 -15.42
C PHE A 204 -5.32 10.80 -16.26
N ALA A 205 -5.35 9.73 -17.05
CA ALA A 205 -6.48 9.38 -17.91
C ALA A 205 -7.74 9.13 -17.08
N TYR A 206 -7.60 8.45 -15.93
CA TYR A 206 -8.67 8.25 -14.97
C TYR A 206 -9.24 9.58 -14.48
N GLY A 207 -8.39 10.48 -13.95
CA GLY A 207 -8.82 11.78 -13.47
C GLY A 207 -9.49 12.65 -14.54
N GLN A 208 -9.02 12.57 -15.79
CA GLN A 208 -9.63 13.29 -16.92
C GLN A 208 -10.98 12.71 -17.37
N THR A 209 -11.15 11.39 -17.24
CA THR A 209 -12.36 10.71 -17.70
C THR A 209 -13.50 10.83 -16.68
N VAL A 210 -13.20 10.71 -15.39
CA VAL A 210 -14.15 10.96 -14.29
C VAL A 210 -14.79 12.35 -14.42
N ARG A 211 -13.99 13.35 -14.78
CA ARG A 211 -14.43 14.73 -15.03
C ARG A 211 -15.53 14.87 -16.06
N ARG A 212 -15.63 13.96 -17.03
CA ARG A 212 -16.63 14.01 -18.09
C ARG A 212 -17.96 13.34 -17.73
N ARG A 213 -18.12 12.88 -16.49
CA ARG A 213 -19.20 11.99 -16.06
C ARG A 213 -19.26 10.68 -16.84
N VAL A 214 -18.12 10.28 -17.40
CA VAL A 214 -17.85 9.01 -18.01
C VAL A 214 -16.92 8.29 -17.05
N ASP A 215 -17.32 7.16 -16.51
CA ASP A 215 -16.58 6.53 -15.43
C ASP A 215 -15.58 5.50 -15.94
N PRO A 216 -14.28 5.80 -15.88
CA PRO A 216 -13.24 4.83 -16.16
C PRO A 216 -13.08 3.89 -14.96
N GLY A 217 -12.69 2.65 -15.22
CA GLY A 217 -12.14 1.78 -14.19
C GLY A 217 -10.62 1.95 -14.14
N ILE A 218 -10.08 2.34 -13.03
CA ILE A 218 -8.64 2.20 -12.79
C ILE A 218 -8.43 1.05 -11.82
N VAL A 219 -7.48 0.21 -12.17
CA VAL A 219 -7.08 -0.92 -11.37
C VAL A 219 -5.65 -0.67 -10.96
N GLU A 220 -5.47 -0.26 -9.73
CA GLU A 220 -4.16 0.00 -9.17
C GLU A 220 -3.72 -1.15 -8.28
N TRP A 221 -2.44 -1.52 -8.43
CA TRP A 221 -1.78 -2.32 -7.42
C TRP A 221 -1.49 -1.39 -6.23
N ALA A 222 -2.17 -1.64 -5.13
CA ALA A 222 -2.09 -0.79 -3.94
C ALA A 222 -0.88 -1.09 -3.05
N GLY A 223 0.03 -1.97 -3.51
CA GLY A 223 1.07 -2.55 -2.66
C GLY A 223 0.54 -3.72 -1.82
N ALA A 224 1.44 -4.49 -1.22
CA ALA A 224 1.11 -5.57 -0.27
C ALA A 224 -0.01 -6.54 -0.72
N GLY A 225 -0.11 -6.84 -2.03
CA GLY A 225 -1.07 -7.81 -2.55
C GLY A 225 -2.54 -7.39 -2.55
N VAL A 226 -2.85 -6.13 -2.30
CA VAL A 226 -4.22 -5.60 -2.43
C VAL A 226 -4.44 -5.08 -3.85
N PHE A 227 -5.48 -5.60 -4.49
CA PHE A 227 -5.94 -5.20 -5.80
C PHE A 227 -7.26 -4.45 -5.65
N SER A 228 -7.31 -3.21 -6.07
CA SER A 228 -8.49 -2.37 -5.97
C SER A 228 -8.89 -1.83 -7.33
N ALA A 229 -10.18 -1.90 -7.66
CA ALA A 229 -10.72 -1.42 -8.91
C ALA A 229 -12.04 -0.68 -8.70
N ARG A 230 -12.17 0.53 -9.23
CA ARG A 230 -13.46 1.18 -9.32
C ARG A 230 -14.25 0.59 -10.48
N VAL A 231 -15.54 0.32 -10.25
CA VAL A 231 -16.46 -0.28 -11.22
C VAL A 231 -17.73 0.57 -11.35
N PHE A 232 -18.02 0.95 -12.57
CA PHE A 232 -19.21 1.74 -12.94
C PHE A 232 -19.58 1.51 -14.42
N PRO A 233 -20.85 1.60 -14.81
CA PRO A 233 -22.04 1.70 -13.97
C PRO A 233 -22.44 0.36 -13.37
N LEU A 234 -22.89 0.38 -12.12
CA LEU A 234 -23.58 -0.75 -11.52
C LEU A 234 -25.09 -0.51 -11.71
N ALA A 235 -25.64 -1.01 -12.82
CA ALA A 235 -27.02 -0.77 -13.23
C ALA A 235 -28.02 -1.32 -12.19
N PRO A 236 -29.18 -0.66 -12.02
CA PRO A 236 -30.17 -1.07 -11.03
C PRO A 236 -30.77 -2.44 -11.35
N ARG A 237 -30.98 -3.24 -10.31
CA ARG A 237 -31.63 -4.56 -10.39
C ARG A 237 -30.95 -5.58 -11.32
N LYS A 238 -29.60 -5.45 -11.53
CA LYS A 238 -28.83 -6.32 -12.42
C LYS A 238 -27.71 -7.04 -11.71
N LEU A 239 -27.28 -8.16 -12.29
CA LEU A 239 -26.01 -8.80 -11.98
C LEU A 239 -24.90 -8.16 -12.82
N HIS A 240 -23.79 -7.91 -12.15
CA HIS A 240 -22.57 -7.38 -12.75
C HIS A 240 -21.47 -8.43 -12.68
N ARG A 241 -20.77 -8.60 -13.80
CA ARG A 241 -19.66 -9.55 -13.91
C ARG A 241 -18.34 -8.84 -13.75
N ILE A 242 -17.50 -9.33 -12.84
CA ILE A 242 -16.12 -8.92 -12.65
C ILE A 242 -15.23 -10.13 -12.85
N VAL A 243 -14.26 -10.02 -13.76
CA VAL A 243 -13.31 -11.10 -14.02
C VAL A 243 -11.91 -10.63 -13.70
N VAL A 244 -11.21 -11.40 -12.88
CA VAL A 244 -9.82 -11.18 -12.50
C VAL A 244 -8.98 -12.37 -12.90
N GLY A 245 -7.83 -12.11 -13.51
CA GLY A 245 -6.81 -13.11 -13.80
C GLY A 245 -5.48 -12.76 -13.14
N TYR A 246 -4.86 -13.72 -12.46
CA TYR A 246 -3.52 -13.57 -11.91
C TYR A 246 -2.72 -14.88 -11.99
N ASP A 247 -1.41 -14.75 -12.00
CA ASP A 247 -0.48 -15.86 -11.85
C ASP A 247 0.13 -15.83 -10.45
N VAL A 248 0.39 -16.99 -9.88
CA VAL A 248 0.96 -17.14 -8.54
C VAL A 248 1.84 -18.40 -8.46
N ASP A 249 2.90 -18.33 -7.69
CA ASP A 249 3.72 -19.48 -7.40
C ASP A 249 3.11 -20.33 -6.28
N LEU A 250 3.22 -21.64 -6.37
CA LEU A 250 2.79 -22.53 -5.30
C LEU A 250 3.68 -22.33 -4.07
N THR A 251 3.06 -22.32 -2.91
CA THR A 251 3.78 -22.21 -1.64
C THR A 251 4.57 -23.48 -1.36
N ARG A 252 5.85 -23.33 -1.04
CA ARG A 252 6.70 -24.46 -0.68
C ARG A 252 6.57 -24.76 0.81
N ILE A 253 6.37 -26.04 1.16
CA ILE A 253 6.41 -26.55 2.53
C ILE A 253 7.35 -27.76 2.54
N GLY A 254 8.50 -27.62 3.17
CA GLY A 254 9.54 -28.63 3.13
C GLY A 254 9.97 -28.94 1.70
N LYS A 255 9.67 -30.16 1.21
CA LYS A 255 9.92 -30.59 -0.17
C LYS A 255 8.69 -30.54 -1.08
N ASP A 256 7.52 -30.29 -0.53
CA ASP A 256 6.25 -30.26 -1.24
C ASP A 256 5.91 -28.85 -1.73
N LEU A 257 5.03 -28.77 -2.74
CA LEU A 257 4.41 -27.54 -3.18
C LEU A 257 2.91 -27.61 -2.95
N GLU A 258 2.33 -26.53 -2.44
CA GLU A 258 0.89 -26.43 -2.18
C GLU A 258 0.30 -25.18 -2.84
N TYR A 259 -0.80 -25.36 -3.55
CA TYR A 259 -1.70 -24.29 -3.96
C TYR A 259 -2.93 -24.32 -3.08
N ARG A 260 -3.34 -23.17 -2.55
CA ARG A 260 -4.52 -23.02 -1.71
C ARG A 260 -5.44 -21.96 -2.29
N LEU A 261 -6.71 -22.33 -2.47
CA LEU A 261 -7.79 -21.44 -2.86
C LEU A 261 -8.78 -21.34 -1.70
N ASP A 262 -8.92 -20.16 -1.11
CA ASP A 262 -9.95 -19.86 -0.13
C ASP A 262 -11.14 -19.20 -0.84
N LEU A 263 -12.33 -19.78 -0.69
CA LEU A 263 -13.56 -19.28 -1.30
C LEU A 263 -14.24 -18.27 -0.37
N PRO A 264 -14.88 -17.21 -0.91
CA PRO A 264 -15.67 -16.29 -0.12
C PRO A 264 -16.84 -16.99 0.57
N GLU A 265 -17.02 -16.74 1.85
CA GLU A 265 -18.17 -17.29 2.61
C GLU A 265 -19.51 -16.75 2.12
N GLN A 266 -19.51 -15.58 1.52
CA GLN A 266 -20.71 -14.88 1.04
C GLN A 266 -21.22 -15.39 -0.32
N ALA A 267 -20.43 -16.20 -1.04
CA ALA A 267 -20.85 -16.71 -2.34
C ALA A 267 -22.03 -17.66 -2.19
N THR A 268 -23.18 -17.30 -2.77
CA THR A 268 -24.38 -18.16 -2.73
C THR A 268 -24.21 -19.42 -3.59
N ALA A 269 -23.36 -19.38 -4.63
CA ALA A 269 -22.99 -20.49 -5.47
C ALA A 269 -21.55 -20.34 -5.94
N ALA A 270 -20.80 -21.45 -5.95
CA ALA A 270 -19.42 -21.47 -6.40
C ALA A 270 -19.14 -22.69 -7.29
N VAL A 271 -18.45 -22.45 -8.41
CA VAL A 271 -17.92 -23.51 -9.28
C VAL A 271 -16.41 -23.36 -9.37
N VAL A 272 -15.68 -24.44 -9.14
CA VAL A 272 -14.23 -24.44 -9.21
C VAL A 272 -13.72 -25.57 -10.09
N ASP A 273 -12.95 -25.19 -11.10
CA ASP A 273 -12.28 -26.12 -12.01
C ASP A 273 -10.77 -26.03 -11.81
N VAL A 274 -10.14 -27.15 -11.45
CA VAL A 274 -8.69 -27.23 -11.26
C VAL A 274 -8.09 -28.18 -12.31
N SER A 275 -7.04 -27.71 -13.00
CA SER A 275 -6.32 -28.48 -14.03
C SER A 275 -4.83 -28.52 -13.65
N VAL A 276 -4.25 -29.72 -13.53
CA VAL A 276 -2.86 -29.90 -13.06
C VAL A 276 -2.09 -30.78 -14.05
N THR A 277 -0.84 -30.40 -14.36
CA THR A 277 0.06 -31.19 -15.22
C THR A 277 0.70 -32.36 -14.49
N ASP A 278 0.96 -32.27 -13.18
CA ASP A 278 1.55 -33.38 -12.42
C ASP A 278 0.46 -34.43 -12.10
N PRO A 279 0.61 -35.67 -12.62
CA PRO A 279 -0.39 -36.73 -12.40
C PRO A 279 -0.44 -37.20 -10.93
N ARG A 280 0.59 -36.90 -10.11
CA ARG A 280 0.66 -37.27 -8.70
C ARG A 280 -0.01 -36.24 -7.79
N ALA A 281 -0.51 -35.14 -8.34
CA ALA A 281 -1.18 -34.09 -7.57
C ALA A 281 -2.35 -34.71 -6.76
N THR A 282 -2.41 -34.31 -5.50
CA THR A 282 -3.54 -34.63 -4.61
C THR A 282 -4.37 -33.38 -4.38
N ILE A 283 -5.67 -33.55 -4.15
CA ILE A 283 -6.60 -32.45 -3.92
C ILE A 283 -7.43 -32.68 -2.65
N SER A 284 -7.68 -31.62 -1.91
CA SER A 284 -8.53 -31.61 -0.72
C SER A 284 -9.52 -30.43 -0.82
N PRO A 285 -10.84 -30.67 -0.59
CA PRO A 285 -11.49 -31.94 -0.35
C PRO A 285 -11.35 -32.93 -1.53
N SER A 286 -11.34 -34.21 -1.26
CA SER A 286 -11.10 -35.22 -2.29
C SER A 286 -12.29 -35.38 -3.22
N VAL A 287 -12.04 -35.21 -4.52
CA VAL A 287 -13.00 -35.47 -5.60
C VAL A 287 -12.34 -36.31 -6.68
N ALA A 288 -13.16 -37.03 -7.46
CA ALA A 288 -12.67 -37.82 -8.57
C ALA A 288 -12.09 -36.93 -9.66
N GLY A 289 -10.82 -37.13 -10.01
CA GLY A 289 -10.20 -36.39 -11.12
C GLY A 289 -10.41 -37.12 -12.44
N THR A 290 -10.64 -36.37 -13.51
CA THR A 290 -10.73 -36.88 -14.89
C THR A 290 -9.45 -36.60 -15.65
N GLN A 291 -8.97 -37.53 -16.45
CA GLN A 291 -7.81 -37.31 -17.31
C GLN A 291 -8.27 -36.59 -18.59
N ALA A 292 -7.61 -35.49 -18.92
CA ALA A 292 -7.86 -34.69 -20.11
C ALA A 292 -6.52 -34.37 -20.78
N GLY A 293 -6.15 -35.12 -21.81
CA GLY A 293 -4.84 -34.98 -22.44
C GLY A 293 -3.70 -35.26 -21.45
N SER A 294 -2.75 -34.33 -21.34
CA SER A 294 -1.65 -34.40 -20.39
C SER A 294 -2.01 -33.91 -18.97
N ARG A 295 -3.24 -33.48 -18.73
CA ARG A 295 -3.69 -32.86 -17.50
C ARG A 295 -4.68 -33.69 -16.74
N ARG A 296 -4.65 -33.62 -15.43
CA ARG A 296 -5.68 -34.15 -14.54
C ARG A 296 -6.59 -32.99 -14.13
N ARG A 297 -7.92 -33.16 -14.27
CA ARG A 297 -8.93 -32.16 -13.96
C ARG A 297 -9.78 -32.57 -12.79
N PHE A 298 -10.14 -31.59 -11.96
CA PHE A 298 -11.02 -31.72 -10.82
C PHE A 298 -12.09 -30.64 -10.92
N HIS A 299 -13.33 -31.01 -10.65
CA HIS A 299 -14.48 -30.14 -10.71
C HIS A 299 -15.22 -30.13 -9.39
N PHE A 300 -15.54 -28.95 -8.89
CA PHE A 300 -16.32 -28.73 -7.69
C PHE A 300 -17.52 -27.84 -8.00
N GLU A 301 -18.68 -28.24 -7.53
CA GLU A 301 -19.91 -27.46 -7.58
C GLU A 301 -20.42 -27.26 -6.15
N ASP A 302 -20.58 -26.02 -5.71
CA ASP A 302 -20.97 -25.62 -4.36
C ASP A 302 -20.21 -26.41 -3.26
N PRO A 303 -18.86 -26.36 -3.21
CA PRO A 303 -18.09 -27.11 -2.25
C PRO A 303 -18.43 -26.65 -0.83
N LYS A 304 -18.63 -27.63 0.07
CA LYS A 304 -18.95 -27.37 1.48
C LYS A 304 -17.75 -26.81 2.24
N ASP A 305 -16.55 -27.24 1.87
CA ASP A 305 -15.31 -26.71 2.41
C ASP A 305 -14.96 -25.45 1.64
N HIS A 306 -14.82 -24.33 2.33
CA HIS A 306 -14.44 -23.04 1.73
C HIS A 306 -12.97 -22.97 1.34
N THR A 307 -12.22 -24.03 1.49
CA THR A 307 -10.80 -24.12 1.10
C THR A 307 -10.58 -25.35 0.21
N ILE A 308 -9.97 -25.11 -0.95
CA ILE A 308 -9.49 -26.15 -1.85
C ILE A 308 -7.97 -26.09 -1.89
N THR A 309 -7.31 -27.22 -1.58
CA THR A 309 -5.86 -27.34 -1.63
C THR A 309 -5.43 -28.35 -2.67
N VAL A 310 -4.40 -28.00 -3.44
CA VAL A 310 -3.71 -28.90 -4.36
C VAL A 310 -2.28 -29.06 -3.89
N ARG A 311 -1.84 -30.32 -3.66
CA ARG A 311 -0.47 -30.61 -3.22
C ARG A 311 0.28 -31.45 -4.23
N LEU A 312 1.51 -31.02 -4.50
CA LEU A 312 2.50 -31.75 -5.30
C LEU A 312 3.58 -32.25 -4.37
N ALA A 313 3.61 -33.58 -4.12
CA ALA A 313 4.58 -34.19 -3.23
C ALA A 313 5.94 -34.27 -3.91
N ASN A 314 6.95 -33.66 -3.32
CA ASN A 314 8.36 -33.68 -3.74
C ASN A 314 8.54 -33.56 -5.28
N PRO A 315 8.10 -32.48 -5.91
CA PRO A 315 8.20 -32.35 -7.37
C PRO A 315 9.64 -32.16 -7.87
N GLY A 316 10.62 -32.01 -6.97
CA GLY A 316 12.01 -31.76 -7.31
C GLY A 316 12.24 -30.30 -7.76
N ALA A 317 12.94 -30.13 -8.87
CA ALA A 317 13.17 -28.83 -9.51
C ALA A 317 12.35 -28.70 -10.81
N PRO A 318 11.04 -28.39 -10.71
CA PRO A 318 10.17 -28.35 -11.89
C PRO A 318 10.63 -27.26 -12.87
N LEU A 319 10.64 -27.61 -14.16
CA LEU A 319 11.06 -26.74 -15.23
C LEU A 319 9.89 -26.42 -16.15
N LEU A 320 9.53 -25.15 -16.23
CA LEU A 320 8.57 -24.64 -17.21
C LEU A 320 9.31 -24.12 -18.43
N VAL A 321 8.82 -24.43 -19.61
CA VAL A 321 9.32 -23.89 -20.87
C VAL A 321 8.15 -23.38 -21.71
N GLY A 322 8.30 -22.21 -22.32
CA GLY A 322 7.26 -21.63 -23.14
C GLY A 322 7.85 -20.63 -24.11
N ALA A 323 7.07 -20.20 -25.09
CA ALA A 323 7.49 -19.21 -26.06
C ALA A 323 6.54 -18.01 -26.06
N ASP A 324 7.12 -16.85 -26.26
CA ASP A 324 6.44 -15.65 -26.72
C ASP A 324 6.55 -15.60 -28.24
N GLU A 325 5.44 -15.35 -28.93
CA GLU A 325 5.37 -15.39 -30.39
C GLU A 325 6.32 -14.40 -31.08
N LYS A 326 6.59 -13.27 -30.43
CA LYS A 326 7.41 -12.18 -31.00
C LYS A 326 8.90 -12.27 -30.62
N ILE A 327 9.19 -12.85 -29.44
CA ILE A 327 10.51 -12.75 -28.80
C ILE A 327 11.26 -14.08 -28.80
N GLY A 328 10.54 -15.20 -28.70
CA GLY A 328 11.13 -16.55 -28.66
C GLY A 328 10.92 -17.26 -27.32
N SER A 329 11.80 -18.20 -26.99
CA SER A 329 11.60 -19.15 -25.90
C SER A 329 12.09 -18.61 -24.56
N PHE A 330 11.36 -18.98 -23.51
CA PHE A 330 11.66 -18.66 -22.12
C PHE A 330 11.58 -19.90 -21.25
N PHE A 331 12.24 -19.86 -20.10
CA PHE A 331 12.13 -20.89 -19.08
C PHE A 331 11.97 -20.28 -17.68
N ALA A 332 11.39 -21.06 -16.79
CA ALA A 332 11.31 -20.75 -15.36
C ALA A 332 11.45 -22.03 -14.54
N THR A 333 12.19 -21.98 -13.45
CA THR A 333 12.39 -23.12 -12.57
C THR A 333 12.52 -22.66 -11.11
N ARG A 334 12.02 -23.49 -10.19
CA ARG A 334 12.18 -23.29 -8.75
C ARG A 334 13.04 -24.40 -8.19
N VAL A 335 14.20 -24.03 -7.63
CA VAL A 335 15.24 -24.97 -7.21
C VAL A 335 15.66 -24.68 -5.79
N ALA A 336 15.86 -25.73 -4.98
CA ALA A 336 16.54 -25.68 -3.70
C ALA A 336 17.90 -26.36 -3.85
N PRO A 337 19.00 -25.63 -4.03
CA PRO A 337 20.31 -26.23 -4.18
C PRO A 337 20.77 -26.86 -2.86
N GLU A 338 21.41 -28.04 -2.96
CA GLU A 338 21.99 -28.70 -1.80
C GLU A 338 23.33 -28.05 -1.46
N LEU A 339 23.31 -27.10 -0.53
CA LEU A 339 24.50 -26.41 -0.05
C LEU A 339 24.97 -27.04 1.28
N PRO A 340 26.29 -27.29 1.46
CA PRO A 340 26.82 -27.74 2.74
C PRO A 340 26.53 -26.74 3.85
N SER A 341 26.10 -27.23 5.00
CA SER A 341 25.80 -26.39 6.16
C SER A 341 26.96 -26.40 7.15
N SER A 342 27.35 -25.21 7.56
CA SER A 342 28.31 -24.98 8.66
C SER A 342 27.78 -23.87 9.56
N ALA A 343 28.17 -23.87 10.82
CA ALA A 343 27.73 -22.81 11.76
C ALA A 343 28.40 -21.47 11.46
N ALA A 344 27.61 -20.39 11.50
CA ALA A 344 28.16 -19.03 11.49
C ALA A 344 28.52 -18.58 12.92
N PRO A 345 29.56 -17.76 13.09
CA PRO A 345 29.72 -16.98 14.32
C PRO A 345 28.55 -15.94 14.32
N GLY A 346 27.56 -16.14 15.16
CA GLY A 346 26.44 -15.19 15.32
C GLY A 346 26.73 -14.16 16.39
N SER A 347 25.95 -13.10 16.44
CA SER A 347 25.90 -12.19 17.57
C SER A 347 25.28 -12.90 18.78
N ASP A 348 25.74 -12.57 19.99
CA ASP A 348 25.10 -13.04 21.22
C ASP A 348 23.93 -12.15 21.66
N SER A 349 23.72 -11.07 20.93
CA SER A 349 22.68 -10.06 21.17
C SER A 349 21.79 -9.88 19.94
N ALA A 350 20.50 -9.77 20.14
CA ALA A 350 19.53 -9.58 19.07
C ALA A 350 18.40 -8.60 19.45
N VAL A 351 17.95 -7.85 18.44
CA VAL A 351 16.74 -7.04 18.52
C VAL A 351 15.68 -7.64 17.61
N PHE A 352 14.49 -7.87 18.16
CA PHE A 352 13.32 -8.33 17.42
C PHE A 352 12.41 -7.15 17.13
N LEU A 353 12.19 -6.85 15.86
CA LEU A 353 11.21 -5.88 15.40
C LEU A 353 9.90 -6.62 15.16
N VAL A 354 8.88 -6.34 15.96
CA VAL A 354 7.57 -7.00 15.89
C VAL A 354 6.52 -5.98 15.46
N ASP A 355 6.00 -6.19 14.28
CA ASP A 355 5.00 -5.35 13.67
C ASP A 355 3.65 -5.49 14.37
N THR A 356 3.09 -4.36 14.82
CA THR A 356 1.80 -4.24 15.48
C THR A 356 0.82 -3.38 14.69
N SER A 357 1.12 -3.13 13.42
CA SER A 357 0.22 -2.42 12.51
C SER A 357 -1.07 -3.22 12.24
N LEU A 358 -2.02 -2.57 11.58
CA LEU A 358 -3.29 -3.21 11.21
C LEU A 358 -3.07 -4.41 10.29
N SER A 359 -2.12 -4.35 9.34
CA SER A 359 -1.84 -5.42 8.37
C SER A 359 -1.30 -6.69 9.03
N SER A 360 -0.71 -6.58 10.22
CA SER A 360 -0.25 -7.73 11.01
C SER A 360 -1.37 -8.68 11.41
N ASN A 361 -2.60 -8.27 11.39
CA ASN A 361 -3.84 -8.99 11.71
C ASN A 361 -3.67 -10.18 12.70
N PRO A 362 -4.71 -10.68 13.35
CA PRO A 362 -4.56 -11.73 14.36
C PRO A 362 -3.91 -13.02 13.86
N ASP A 363 -4.14 -13.40 12.59
CA ASP A 363 -3.58 -14.66 12.05
C ASP A 363 -2.06 -14.56 11.93
N ARG A 364 -1.57 -13.50 11.28
CA ARG A 364 -0.14 -13.27 11.08
C ARG A 364 0.57 -13.01 12.39
N PHE A 365 0.00 -12.20 13.27
CA PHE A 365 0.59 -11.87 14.56
C PHE A 365 0.79 -13.12 15.45
N ASN A 366 -0.18 -14.05 15.44
CA ASN A 366 -0.04 -15.32 16.16
C ASN A 366 1.11 -16.19 15.61
N ILE A 367 1.33 -16.17 14.28
CA ILE A 367 2.48 -16.84 13.66
C ILE A 367 3.78 -16.20 14.14
N TRP A 368 3.84 -14.84 14.18
CA TRP A 368 5.01 -14.12 14.67
C TRP A 368 5.33 -14.46 16.12
N LEU A 369 4.34 -14.56 16.99
CA LEU A 369 4.56 -14.92 18.40
C LEU A 369 5.06 -16.36 18.54
N LYS A 370 4.52 -17.31 17.77
CA LYS A 370 5.02 -18.69 17.75
C LYS A 370 6.47 -18.76 17.26
N LEU A 371 6.79 -18.05 16.19
CA LEU A 371 8.14 -18.02 15.64
C LEU A 371 9.12 -17.33 16.59
N LEU A 372 8.74 -16.19 17.17
CA LEU A 372 9.53 -15.49 18.20
C LEU A 372 9.86 -16.41 19.37
N ALA A 373 8.86 -17.10 19.90
CA ALA A 373 9.06 -18.08 20.97
C ALA A 373 10.05 -19.19 20.55
N ALA A 374 9.90 -19.75 19.36
CA ALA A 374 10.78 -20.81 18.86
C ALA A 374 12.22 -20.31 18.63
N ILE A 375 12.40 -19.11 18.09
CA ILE A 375 13.73 -18.50 17.91
C ILE A 375 14.41 -18.33 19.27
N LEU A 376 13.73 -17.74 20.24
CA LEU A 376 14.27 -17.47 21.56
C LEU A 376 14.59 -18.75 22.32
N ASP A 377 13.72 -19.76 22.25
CA ASP A 377 13.93 -21.03 22.93
C ASP A 377 15.09 -21.84 22.34
N GLN A 378 15.09 -22.03 21.01
CA GLN A 378 16.09 -22.87 20.35
C GLN A 378 17.47 -22.24 20.25
N ASN A 379 17.58 -20.90 20.41
CA ASN A 379 18.85 -20.19 20.33
C ASN A 379 19.32 -19.61 21.67
N ARG A 380 18.76 -20.06 22.79
CA ARG A 380 19.07 -19.54 24.14
C ARG A 380 20.57 -19.50 24.47
N ALA A 381 21.31 -20.51 24.01
CA ALA A 381 22.75 -20.57 24.24
C ALA A 381 23.57 -19.57 23.38
N SER A 382 23.07 -19.20 22.21
CA SER A 382 23.73 -18.29 21.26
C SER A 382 23.22 -16.87 21.35
N LEU A 383 21.90 -16.66 21.39
CA LEU A 383 21.27 -15.37 21.61
C LEU A 383 21.03 -15.15 23.10
N ARG A 384 22.01 -14.67 23.80
CA ARG A 384 21.98 -14.53 25.27
C ARG A 384 21.25 -13.26 25.72
N HIS A 385 21.38 -12.19 24.93
CA HIS A 385 20.84 -10.87 25.25
C HIS A 385 19.83 -10.45 24.16
N ILE A 386 18.63 -10.08 24.58
CA ILE A 386 17.54 -9.75 23.67
C ILE A 386 16.84 -8.46 24.07
N ASN A 387 16.29 -7.76 23.09
CA ASN A 387 15.21 -6.81 23.31
C ASN A 387 14.21 -6.87 22.16
N VAL A 388 13.01 -6.33 22.37
CA VAL A 388 11.95 -6.32 21.36
C VAL A 388 11.47 -4.89 21.15
N LEU A 389 11.38 -4.49 19.88
CA LEU A 389 10.80 -3.24 19.44
C LEU A 389 9.44 -3.54 18.80
N PHE A 390 8.35 -3.18 19.46
CA PHE A 390 7.02 -3.20 18.90
C PHE A 390 6.80 -1.93 18.09
N PHE A 391 6.37 -2.05 16.83
CA PHE A 391 6.26 -0.89 15.96
C PHE A 391 4.99 -0.92 15.08
N SER A 392 4.57 0.28 14.71
CA SER A 392 3.60 0.62 13.66
C SER A 392 4.02 1.98 13.10
N VAL A 393 3.24 3.04 13.20
CA VAL A 393 3.68 4.45 13.00
C VAL A 393 4.49 4.97 14.20
N ASP A 394 4.55 4.23 15.26
CA ASP A 394 5.32 4.45 16.49
C ASP A 394 6.30 3.30 16.71
N ALA A 395 7.17 3.44 17.71
CA ALA A 395 8.15 2.41 18.06
C ALA A 395 8.32 2.38 19.58
N HIS A 396 8.15 1.20 20.17
CA HIS A 396 8.16 1.00 21.62
C HIS A 396 9.02 -0.17 22.03
N TRP A 397 10.03 0.12 22.79
CA TRP A 397 10.87 -0.91 23.39
C TRP A 397 10.14 -1.65 24.51
N TRP A 398 10.21 -2.98 24.50
CA TRP A 398 9.67 -3.82 25.56
C TRP A 398 10.38 -3.56 26.90
N LYS A 399 11.71 -3.39 26.86
CA LYS A 399 12.56 -3.09 28.04
C LYS A 399 13.47 -1.90 27.74
N PRO A 400 13.95 -1.19 28.77
CA PRO A 400 14.84 -0.04 28.60
C PRO A 400 16.28 -0.42 28.20
N GLY A 401 16.55 -1.67 27.84
CA GLY A 401 17.85 -2.19 27.42
C GLY A 401 17.76 -3.67 27.13
N PHE A 402 18.89 -4.27 26.80
CA PHE A 402 18.97 -5.72 26.63
C PHE A 402 18.66 -6.45 27.95
N VAL A 403 17.94 -7.56 27.84
CA VAL A 403 17.69 -8.50 28.94
C VAL A 403 18.17 -9.89 28.54
N ASP A 404 18.43 -10.74 29.53
CA ASP A 404 18.85 -12.11 29.31
C ASP A 404 17.72 -12.93 28.67
N ASN A 405 18.04 -13.80 27.73
CA ASN A 405 17.12 -14.75 27.12
C ASN A 405 16.84 -15.92 28.08
N THR A 406 16.02 -15.66 29.08
CA THR A 406 15.55 -16.67 30.06
C THR A 406 14.12 -17.12 29.78
N PRO A 407 13.70 -18.33 30.20
CA PRO A 407 12.30 -18.77 30.06
C PRO A 407 11.31 -17.79 30.70
N ALA A 408 11.67 -17.15 31.82
CA ALA A 408 10.81 -16.19 32.51
C ALA A 408 10.62 -14.92 31.69
N ASN A 409 11.70 -14.34 31.16
CA ASN A 409 11.61 -13.15 30.31
C ASN A 409 10.84 -13.45 29.01
N VAL A 410 11.03 -14.62 28.40
CA VAL A 410 10.27 -15.02 27.21
C VAL A 410 8.78 -15.17 27.52
N ALA A 411 8.42 -15.80 28.64
CA ALA A 411 7.02 -15.91 29.04
C ALA A 411 6.37 -14.53 29.31
N GLU A 412 7.08 -13.63 29.99
CA GLU A 412 6.63 -12.25 30.20
C GLU A 412 6.42 -11.49 28.89
N LEU A 413 7.38 -11.62 27.95
CA LEU A 413 7.31 -11.00 26.63
C LEU A 413 6.07 -11.47 25.85
N LEU A 414 5.86 -12.79 25.77
CA LEU A 414 4.76 -13.35 25.01
C LEU A 414 3.38 -13.00 25.64
N ALA A 415 3.30 -13.00 26.97
CA ALA A 415 2.11 -12.57 27.69
C ALA A 415 1.80 -11.10 27.41
N PHE A 416 2.81 -10.23 27.45
CA PHE A 416 2.67 -8.82 27.11
C PHE A 416 2.23 -8.62 25.64
N ALA A 417 2.96 -9.21 24.68
CA ALA A 417 2.68 -9.11 23.25
C ALA A 417 1.25 -9.58 22.93
N GLY A 418 0.80 -10.66 23.56
CA GLY A 418 -0.56 -11.20 23.39
C GLY A 418 -1.69 -10.26 23.81
N THR A 419 -1.40 -9.17 24.53
CA THR A 419 -2.40 -8.17 24.93
C THR A 419 -2.55 -7.02 23.93
N LEU A 420 -1.59 -6.83 23.03
CA LEU A 420 -1.49 -5.65 22.20
C LEU A 420 -2.63 -5.51 21.18
N ALA A 421 -3.07 -4.29 20.95
CA ALA A 421 -3.93 -3.93 19.83
C ALA A 421 -3.09 -3.86 18.56
N LEU A 422 -3.65 -4.36 17.45
CA LEU A 422 -3.04 -4.26 16.12
C LEU A 422 -3.72 -3.09 15.40
N GLU A 423 -3.02 -1.97 15.30
CA GLU A 423 -3.58 -0.73 14.76
C GLU A 423 -2.47 0.18 14.19
N GLY A 424 -2.87 1.08 13.30
CA GLY A 424 -1.95 2.02 12.65
C GLY A 424 -1.35 1.45 11.37
N ALA A 425 -0.64 2.31 10.66
CA ALA A 425 0.14 1.97 9.48
C ALA A 425 1.58 1.57 9.86
N THR A 426 2.35 1.10 8.86
CA THR A 426 3.70 0.56 9.06
C THR A 426 4.77 1.55 8.64
N ASP A 427 5.47 2.17 9.61
CA ASP A 427 6.67 3.00 9.38
C ASP A 427 7.94 2.16 9.58
N LEU A 428 8.29 1.41 8.56
CA LEU A 428 9.46 0.52 8.60
C LEU A 428 10.77 1.30 8.74
N GLY A 429 10.87 2.47 8.08
CA GLY A 429 12.05 3.33 8.18
C GLY A 429 12.28 3.86 9.60
N ALA A 430 11.23 4.30 10.28
CA ALA A 430 11.31 4.75 11.67
C ALA A 430 11.70 3.59 12.62
N ALA A 431 11.09 2.40 12.42
CA ALA A 431 11.41 1.22 13.23
C ALA A 431 12.87 0.77 13.08
N LEU A 432 13.38 0.71 11.85
CA LEU A 432 14.78 0.33 11.59
C LEU A 432 15.75 1.35 12.16
N ARG A 433 15.48 2.65 12.04
CA ARG A 433 16.33 3.70 12.64
C ARG A 433 16.41 3.56 14.17
N GLU A 434 15.27 3.32 14.80
CA GLU A 434 15.22 3.12 16.25
C GLU A 434 15.94 1.83 16.66
N ALA A 435 15.81 0.75 15.89
CA ALA A 435 16.45 -0.53 16.18
C ALA A 435 17.98 -0.50 16.00
N THR A 436 18.47 0.26 15.01
CA THR A 436 19.92 0.36 14.72
C THR A 436 20.63 1.38 15.60
N HIS A 437 19.90 2.40 16.09
CA HIS A 437 20.44 3.48 16.94
C HIS A 437 19.57 3.72 18.18
N PRO A 438 19.41 2.70 19.05
CA PRO A 438 18.53 2.84 20.20
C PRO A 438 19.07 3.86 21.21
N ALA A 439 18.21 4.76 21.68
CA ALA A 439 18.60 5.84 22.60
C ALA A 439 19.21 5.35 23.94
N TRP A 440 18.89 4.13 24.37
CA TRP A 440 19.42 3.50 25.58
C TRP A 440 20.83 2.94 25.41
N GLN A 441 21.36 2.85 24.19
CA GLN A 441 22.68 2.32 23.89
C GLN A 441 23.71 3.44 23.65
N GLN A 442 24.56 3.71 24.60
CA GLN A 442 25.56 4.79 24.51
C GLN A 442 26.69 4.50 23.51
N THR A 443 27.05 3.23 23.35
CA THR A 443 28.09 2.79 22.42
C THR A 443 27.42 1.84 21.41
N PRO A 444 27.47 2.14 20.12
CA PRO A 444 26.91 1.22 19.11
C PRO A 444 27.58 -0.16 19.25
N SER A 445 26.79 -1.19 19.46
CA SER A 445 27.24 -2.57 19.36
C SER A 445 26.49 -3.24 18.22
N ARG A 446 27.18 -4.07 17.48
CA ARG A 446 26.59 -4.83 16.40
C ARG A 446 25.74 -5.96 16.99
N HIS A 447 24.47 -6.00 16.68
CA HIS A 447 23.52 -7.04 17.07
C HIS A 447 22.70 -7.46 15.86
N ASP A 448 22.24 -8.70 15.84
CA ASP A 448 21.39 -9.19 14.76
C ASP A 448 19.96 -8.66 14.91
N LEU A 449 19.31 -8.43 13.78
CA LEU A 449 17.95 -7.93 13.70
C LEU A 449 17.02 -9.03 13.16
N PHE A 450 15.90 -9.22 13.82
CA PHE A 450 14.85 -10.16 13.39
C PHE A 450 13.58 -9.38 13.12
N LEU A 451 13.17 -9.31 11.85
CA LEU A 451 11.99 -8.58 11.41
C LEU A 451 10.79 -9.52 11.26
N LEU A 452 9.81 -9.35 12.11
CA LEU A 452 8.53 -10.04 12.11
C LEU A 452 7.46 -9.05 11.64
N SER A 453 7.36 -8.88 10.32
CA SER A 453 6.49 -7.93 9.62
C SER A 453 6.11 -8.48 8.25
N ASP A 454 5.05 -7.98 7.65
CA ASP A 454 4.75 -8.26 6.24
C ASP A 454 5.61 -7.44 5.26
N GLY A 455 6.41 -6.51 5.76
CA GLY A 455 7.34 -5.72 4.97
C GLY A 455 6.71 -4.56 4.20
N ALA A 456 5.39 -4.36 4.30
CA ALA A 456 4.71 -3.29 3.60
C ALA A 456 4.97 -1.94 4.29
N ALA A 457 5.86 -1.11 3.73
CA ALA A 457 6.12 0.24 4.22
C ALA A 457 4.98 1.19 3.78
N THR A 458 3.87 1.19 4.48
CA THR A 458 2.67 1.98 4.15
C THR A 458 2.72 3.41 4.67
N TRP A 459 3.66 3.71 5.55
CA TRP A 459 3.85 5.01 6.19
C TRP A 459 5.31 5.48 6.15
N GLY A 460 5.55 6.77 6.29
CA GLY A 460 6.89 7.35 6.34
C GLY A 460 7.66 7.21 5.03
N GLU A 461 8.93 6.86 5.11
CA GLU A 461 9.79 6.62 3.95
C GLU A 461 9.34 5.38 3.17
N SER A 462 9.30 5.49 1.85
CA SER A 462 8.90 4.41 0.94
C SER A 462 9.98 4.01 -0.06
N ASP A 463 11.07 4.75 -0.11
CA ASP A 463 12.22 4.42 -0.93
C ASP A 463 13.02 3.28 -0.27
N LEU A 464 13.08 2.13 -0.96
CA LEU A 464 13.69 0.92 -0.40
C LEU A 464 15.20 1.06 -0.15
N HIS A 465 15.90 1.79 -1.02
CA HIS A 465 17.33 2.01 -0.85
C HIS A 465 17.60 2.96 0.32
N ALA A 466 16.78 4.01 0.47
CA ALA A 466 16.87 4.91 1.62
C ALA A 466 16.59 4.18 2.94
N ILE A 467 15.63 3.24 2.95
CA ILE A 467 15.36 2.38 4.10
C ILE A 467 16.52 1.41 4.33
N GLY A 468 17.06 0.80 3.26
CA GLY A 468 18.20 -0.12 3.30
C GLY A 468 19.45 0.51 3.91
N HIS A 469 19.76 1.76 3.60
CA HIS A 469 20.89 2.50 4.17
C HIS A 469 20.83 2.67 5.70
N LEU A 470 19.65 2.53 6.31
CA LEU A 470 19.53 2.51 7.78
C LEU A 470 20.16 1.28 8.41
N LEU A 471 20.45 0.24 7.62
CA LEU A 471 21.10 -0.98 8.06
C LEU A 471 22.64 -0.94 7.88
N ASP A 472 23.19 0.13 7.30
CA ASP A 472 24.63 0.26 7.07
C ASP A 472 25.39 0.24 8.41
N GLY A 473 26.28 -0.76 8.54
CA GLY A 473 27.05 -0.97 9.76
C GLY A 473 26.32 -1.71 10.88
N ALA A 474 25.02 -2.00 10.73
CA ALA A 474 24.26 -2.83 11.66
C ALA A 474 24.65 -4.32 11.57
N GLY A 475 24.01 -5.19 12.37
CA GLY A 475 24.05 -6.64 12.22
C GLY A 475 23.23 -7.11 11.03
N SER A 476 23.22 -8.44 10.84
CA SER A 476 22.39 -9.04 9.78
C SER A 476 20.91 -8.96 10.12
N LEU A 477 20.09 -8.62 9.15
CA LEU A 477 18.64 -8.62 9.30
C LEU A 477 18.05 -9.91 8.73
N PHE A 478 17.29 -10.61 9.54
CA PHE A 478 16.55 -11.81 9.18
C PHE A 478 15.06 -11.53 9.14
N ALA A 479 14.40 -11.93 8.06
CA ALA A 479 12.96 -11.78 7.89
C ALA A 479 12.28 -13.12 7.56
N TYR A 480 10.96 -13.17 7.63
CA TYR A 480 10.24 -14.43 7.49
C TYR A 480 9.00 -14.26 6.61
N GLN A 481 8.93 -15.11 5.59
CA GLN A 481 7.82 -15.20 4.66
C GLN A 481 6.79 -16.21 5.16
N THR A 482 5.55 -15.81 5.38
CA THR A 482 4.50 -16.67 5.93
C THR A 482 3.61 -17.36 4.89
N GLY A 483 3.66 -16.95 3.63
CA GLY A 483 2.73 -17.40 2.59
C GLY A 483 1.34 -16.77 2.70
N LEU A 484 1.12 -15.85 3.64
CA LEU A 484 -0.16 -15.15 3.78
C LEU A 484 -0.25 -13.95 2.84
N ALA A 485 -1.45 -13.70 2.34
CA ALA A 485 -1.75 -12.56 1.49
C ALA A 485 -1.34 -11.22 2.14
N GLY A 486 -0.86 -10.26 1.36
CA GLY A 486 -0.47 -8.94 1.84
C GLY A 486 0.97 -8.84 2.35
N THR A 487 1.85 -9.77 2.00
CA THR A 487 3.30 -9.66 2.28
C THR A 487 4.01 -8.92 1.14
N ASP A 488 4.83 -7.94 1.45
CA ASP A 488 5.75 -7.29 0.51
C ASP A 488 7.10 -8.02 0.51
N THR A 489 7.14 -9.14 -0.21
CA THR A 489 8.33 -9.97 -0.34
C THR A 489 9.51 -9.21 -0.95
N ALA A 490 9.25 -8.27 -1.85
CA ALA A 490 10.31 -7.47 -2.47
C ALA A 490 11.06 -6.61 -1.45
N THR A 491 10.34 -5.94 -0.57
CA THR A 491 10.92 -5.16 0.53
C THR A 491 11.72 -6.05 1.50
N LEU A 492 11.14 -7.18 1.93
CA LEU A 492 11.84 -8.10 2.85
C LEU A 492 13.13 -8.66 2.24
N VAL A 493 13.09 -9.08 0.97
CA VAL A 493 14.27 -9.59 0.26
C VAL A 493 15.33 -8.51 0.09
N HIS A 494 14.94 -7.28 -0.27
CA HIS A 494 15.87 -6.16 -0.43
C HIS A 494 16.63 -5.88 0.88
N LEU A 495 15.92 -5.69 1.99
CA LEU A 495 16.51 -5.36 3.29
C LEU A 495 17.40 -6.48 3.84
N THR A 496 16.97 -7.74 3.70
CA THR A 496 17.77 -8.88 4.16
C THR A 496 19.01 -9.06 3.32
N ARG A 497 18.93 -8.89 2.00
CA ARG A 497 20.08 -8.95 1.11
C ARG A 497 21.12 -7.88 1.43
N ASP A 498 20.69 -6.64 1.61
CA ASP A 498 21.58 -5.49 1.78
C ASP A 498 22.27 -5.51 3.15
N SER A 499 21.61 -6.05 4.19
CA SER A 499 22.20 -6.27 5.52
C SER A 499 23.11 -7.50 5.62
N GLY A 500 23.16 -8.35 4.58
CA GLY A 500 23.88 -9.63 4.62
C GLY A 500 23.18 -10.74 5.38
N GLY A 501 21.88 -10.57 5.69
CA GLY A 501 21.00 -11.58 6.27
C GLY A 501 20.25 -12.39 5.24
N ALA A 502 19.04 -12.85 5.58
CA ALA A 502 18.22 -13.63 4.69
C ALA A 502 16.73 -13.59 5.07
N MET A 503 15.88 -13.84 4.07
CA MET A 503 14.47 -14.17 4.28
C MET A 503 14.29 -15.67 4.29
N PHE A 504 13.58 -16.21 5.30
CA PHE A 504 13.26 -17.63 5.45
C PHE A 504 11.76 -17.87 5.31
N ALA A 505 11.38 -19.01 4.75
CA ALA A 505 9.97 -19.38 4.65
C ALA A 505 9.47 -20.02 5.96
N VAL A 506 8.25 -19.65 6.37
CA VAL A 506 7.49 -20.25 7.49
C VAL A 506 6.03 -20.36 7.05
N ALA A 507 5.79 -21.16 6.04
CA ALA A 507 4.46 -21.26 5.42
C ALA A 507 3.51 -22.22 6.16
N GLY A 508 4.00 -22.89 7.20
CA GLY A 508 3.22 -23.81 8.04
C GLY A 508 3.92 -24.15 9.35
N GLU A 509 3.18 -24.76 10.27
CA GLU A 509 3.64 -25.11 11.62
C GLU A 509 4.91 -25.97 11.60
N SER A 510 5.01 -26.91 10.66
CA SER A 510 6.15 -27.82 10.53
C SER A 510 7.46 -27.13 10.16
N GLU A 511 7.44 -25.88 9.69
CA GLU A 511 8.63 -25.14 9.29
C GLU A 511 9.22 -24.25 10.40
N ILE A 512 8.45 -24.00 11.47
CA ILE A 512 8.88 -23.12 12.57
C ILE A 512 10.24 -23.52 13.12
N ALA A 513 10.44 -24.81 13.42
CA ALA A 513 11.67 -25.28 14.03
C ALA A 513 12.90 -25.10 13.13
N ALA A 514 12.74 -25.33 11.83
CA ALA A 514 13.83 -25.14 10.87
C ALA A 514 14.13 -23.65 10.67
N ALA A 515 13.10 -22.82 10.51
CA ALA A 515 13.22 -21.38 10.34
C ALA A 515 13.83 -20.69 11.56
N ALA A 516 13.48 -21.14 12.77
CA ALA A 516 13.98 -20.59 14.02
C ALA A 516 15.51 -20.71 14.18
N THR A 517 16.14 -21.65 13.49
CA THR A 517 17.60 -21.88 13.56
C THR A 517 18.34 -21.59 12.26
N ALA A 518 17.63 -21.27 11.20
CA ALA A 518 18.20 -21.09 9.85
C ALA A 518 19.29 -20.00 9.78
N HIS A 519 19.15 -18.92 10.55
CA HIS A 519 20.12 -17.81 10.65
C HIS A 519 21.49 -18.25 11.20
N ARG A 520 21.56 -19.40 11.87
CA ARG A 520 22.84 -19.94 12.43
C ARG A 520 23.72 -20.58 11.38
N ALA A 521 23.19 -20.85 10.21
CA ALA A 521 23.96 -21.39 9.11
C ALA A 521 24.81 -20.30 8.48
N ARG A 522 26.03 -20.62 8.08
CA ARG A 522 26.91 -19.70 7.35
C ARG A 522 26.44 -19.61 5.90
N PRO A 523 26.15 -18.39 5.37
CA PRO A 523 25.74 -18.23 3.98
C PRO A 523 26.87 -18.51 2.99
N TRP A 524 26.50 -18.89 1.81
CA TRP A 524 27.36 -19.01 0.63
C TRP A 524 27.18 -17.78 -0.23
N ARG A 525 28.26 -17.03 -0.49
CA ARG A 525 28.23 -15.90 -1.43
C ARG A 525 27.96 -16.42 -2.83
N LEU A 526 26.98 -15.88 -3.50
CA LEU A 526 26.62 -16.24 -4.87
C LEU A 526 27.51 -15.48 -5.85
N VAL A 527 28.34 -16.18 -6.60
CA VAL A 527 29.32 -15.59 -7.53
C VAL A 527 28.82 -15.66 -8.97
N GLY A 528 28.06 -16.70 -9.31
CA GLY A 528 27.51 -16.87 -10.65
C GLY A 528 26.33 -17.84 -10.65
N VAL A 529 25.38 -17.58 -11.56
CA VAL A 529 24.21 -18.42 -11.81
C VAL A 529 24.10 -18.65 -13.30
N GLU A 530 24.13 -19.90 -13.71
CA GLU A 530 24.01 -20.31 -15.10
C GLU A 530 23.00 -21.45 -15.23
N VAL A 531 22.30 -21.52 -16.35
CA VAL A 531 21.43 -22.64 -16.69
C VAL A 531 21.91 -23.22 -18.01
N THR A 532 22.15 -24.53 -18.06
CA THR A 532 22.67 -25.20 -19.26
C THR A 532 21.72 -25.02 -20.45
N GLY A 533 22.18 -24.35 -21.50
CA GLY A 533 21.38 -24.02 -22.69
C GLY A 533 20.50 -22.78 -22.53
N GLY A 534 20.55 -22.12 -21.39
CA GLY A 534 19.86 -20.86 -21.14
C GLY A 534 20.73 -19.61 -21.32
N SER A 535 20.10 -18.48 -21.45
CA SER A 535 20.72 -17.15 -21.52
C SER A 535 19.86 -16.16 -20.76
N ASP A 536 20.40 -14.95 -20.52
CA ASP A 536 19.68 -13.87 -19.80
C ASP A 536 19.04 -14.37 -18.52
N VAL A 537 19.84 -15.07 -17.71
CA VAL A 537 19.40 -15.73 -16.48
C VAL A 537 19.22 -14.70 -15.35
N LEU A 538 18.06 -14.69 -14.75
CA LEU A 538 17.70 -13.85 -13.61
C LEU A 538 17.27 -14.73 -12.43
N VAL A 539 17.55 -14.25 -11.24
CA VAL A 539 17.11 -14.89 -9.98
C VAL A 539 16.20 -13.92 -9.22
N ALA A 540 15.04 -14.38 -8.82
CA ALA A 540 14.11 -13.52 -8.05
C ALA A 540 14.79 -12.92 -6.83
N GLY A 541 14.62 -11.61 -6.61
CA GLY A 541 15.21 -10.88 -5.50
C GLY A 541 16.72 -10.63 -5.59
N ASN A 542 17.35 -11.00 -6.72
CA ASN A 542 18.78 -10.78 -6.97
C ASN A 542 19.70 -11.09 -5.77
N PRO A 543 19.66 -12.31 -5.21
CA PRO A 543 20.37 -12.65 -3.99
C PRO A 543 21.90 -12.57 -4.20
N THR A 544 22.60 -11.98 -3.24
CA THR A 544 24.07 -11.95 -3.18
C THR A 544 24.67 -13.15 -2.43
N ALA A 545 23.84 -13.77 -1.60
CA ALA A 545 24.19 -14.94 -0.80
C ALA A 545 23.00 -15.91 -0.69
N LEU A 546 23.32 -17.17 -0.40
CA LEU A 546 22.34 -18.23 -0.16
C LEU A 546 22.62 -18.93 1.15
N TYR A 547 21.60 -19.11 1.96
CA TYR A 547 21.65 -19.95 3.14
C TYR A 547 21.27 -21.39 2.79
N PRO A 548 21.89 -22.40 3.41
CA PRO A 548 21.49 -23.81 3.24
C PRO A 548 19.99 -24.00 3.47
N GLY A 549 19.30 -24.67 2.54
CA GLY A 549 17.86 -24.91 2.60
C GLY A 549 16.98 -23.87 1.91
N GLN A 550 17.49 -22.69 1.54
CA GLN A 550 16.72 -21.72 0.74
C GLN A 550 16.43 -22.25 -0.67
N SER A 551 15.31 -21.82 -1.23
CA SER A 551 14.96 -22.06 -2.64
C SER A 551 15.14 -20.79 -3.47
N MET A 552 15.40 -20.95 -4.75
CA MET A 552 15.56 -19.90 -5.73
C MET A 552 14.51 -20.05 -6.83
N LEU A 553 13.93 -18.96 -7.26
CA LEU A 553 13.18 -18.87 -8.52
C LEU A 553 14.14 -18.32 -9.58
N VAL A 554 14.42 -19.13 -10.60
CA VAL A 554 15.34 -18.80 -11.68
C VAL A 554 14.59 -18.77 -13.00
N VAL A 555 14.74 -17.70 -13.74
CA VAL A 555 14.12 -17.50 -15.06
C VAL A 555 15.16 -17.10 -16.10
N GLY A 556 14.84 -17.29 -17.36
CA GLY A 556 15.74 -16.85 -18.44
C GLY A 556 15.15 -17.14 -19.81
N ARG A 557 16.00 -16.89 -20.83
CA ARG A 557 15.68 -17.10 -22.24
C ARG A 557 16.34 -18.36 -22.76
N GLY A 558 15.71 -19.02 -23.71
CA GLY A 558 16.22 -20.19 -24.42
C GLY A 558 15.27 -21.39 -24.34
N THR A 559 15.53 -22.34 -25.22
CA THR A 559 14.80 -23.62 -25.25
C THR A 559 15.63 -24.67 -24.51
N LEU A 560 15.18 -25.01 -23.29
CA LEU A 560 15.88 -26.01 -22.48
C LEU A 560 15.38 -27.41 -22.83
N ALA A 561 16.33 -28.34 -23.03
CA ALA A 561 16.06 -29.74 -23.27
C ALA A 561 16.08 -30.56 -21.95
N ALA A 562 15.62 -31.79 -22.01
CA ALA A 562 15.78 -32.75 -20.91
C ALA A 562 17.26 -32.91 -20.54
N GLY A 563 17.57 -32.91 -19.24
CA GLY A 563 18.93 -32.96 -18.72
C GLY A 563 19.61 -31.60 -18.52
N ALA A 564 18.88 -30.50 -18.73
CA ALA A 564 19.32 -29.17 -18.32
C ALA A 564 19.61 -29.12 -16.81
N ALA A 565 20.54 -28.27 -16.40
CA ALA A 565 20.92 -28.12 -14.99
C ALA A 565 21.14 -26.65 -14.63
N LEU A 566 20.79 -26.29 -13.42
CA LEU A 566 21.25 -25.08 -12.76
C LEU A 566 22.68 -25.30 -12.28
N VAL A 567 23.57 -24.37 -12.62
CA VAL A 567 24.98 -24.36 -12.25
C VAL A 567 25.24 -23.11 -11.42
N LEU A 568 25.52 -23.28 -10.13
CA LEU A 568 25.83 -22.21 -9.21
C LEU A 568 27.33 -22.20 -8.93
N THR A 569 27.96 -21.04 -9.06
CA THR A 569 29.28 -20.78 -8.51
C THR A 569 29.11 -20.06 -7.18
N VAL A 570 29.46 -20.71 -6.11
CA VAL A 570 29.32 -20.19 -4.73
C VAL A 570 30.68 -20.09 -4.05
N GLU A 571 30.81 -19.19 -3.08
CA GLU A 571 32.08 -18.98 -2.36
C GLU A 571 31.85 -18.87 -0.85
N GLN A 572 32.70 -19.53 -0.07
CA GLN A 572 32.70 -19.41 1.38
C GLN A 572 34.17 -19.47 1.84
N ASP A 573 34.59 -18.55 2.74
CA ASP A 573 35.98 -18.44 3.23
C ASP A 573 37.04 -18.38 2.10
N GLY A 574 36.73 -17.68 1.02
CA GLY A 574 37.62 -17.54 -0.16
C GLY A 574 37.72 -18.79 -1.03
N LYS A 575 36.99 -19.86 -0.70
CA LYS A 575 36.97 -21.11 -1.50
C LYS A 575 35.72 -21.12 -2.38
N ARG A 576 35.95 -21.23 -3.67
CA ARG A 576 34.87 -21.37 -4.67
C ARG A 576 34.48 -22.85 -4.85
N GLN A 577 33.18 -23.06 -4.98
CA GLN A 577 32.60 -24.34 -5.26
C GLN A 577 31.55 -24.20 -6.36
N VAL A 578 31.49 -25.18 -7.26
CA VAL A 578 30.43 -25.28 -8.26
C VAL A 578 29.41 -26.34 -7.81
N VAL A 579 28.17 -25.89 -7.66
CA VAL A 579 27.03 -26.76 -7.32
C VAL A 579 26.15 -26.91 -8.53
N LYS A 580 25.94 -28.13 -8.97
CA LYS A 580 25.14 -28.47 -10.16
C LYS A 580 23.87 -29.21 -9.70
N THR A 581 22.71 -28.61 -9.97
CA THR A 581 21.41 -29.19 -9.66
C THR A 581 20.66 -29.53 -10.94
N PRO A 582 20.38 -30.83 -11.20
CA PRO A 582 19.57 -31.23 -12.35
C PRO A 582 18.17 -30.63 -12.29
N LEU A 583 17.67 -30.14 -13.42
CA LEU A 583 16.29 -29.67 -13.57
C LEU A 583 15.37 -30.82 -13.98
N GLY A 584 14.09 -30.73 -13.62
CA GLY A 584 13.07 -31.66 -14.02
C GLY A 584 12.85 -31.71 -15.52
N ALA A 585 12.05 -32.65 -15.97
CA ALA A 585 11.63 -32.70 -17.37
C ALA A 585 10.87 -31.41 -17.74
N PRO A 586 11.12 -30.83 -18.94
CA PRO A 586 10.45 -29.64 -19.37
C PRO A 586 8.94 -29.81 -19.45
N VAL A 587 8.19 -28.92 -18.81
CA VAL A 587 6.74 -28.82 -18.92
C VAL A 587 6.42 -27.64 -19.83
N ALA A 588 5.76 -27.91 -20.94
CA ALA A 588 5.29 -26.84 -21.84
C ALA A 588 4.24 -25.99 -21.09
N SER A 589 4.53 -24.71 -20.95
CA SER A 589 3.69 -23.81 -20.18
C SER A 589 3.74 -22.38 -20.73
N ALA A 590 2.59 -21.81 -20.93
CA ALA A 590 2.43 -20.39 -21.26
C ALA A 590 2.79 -19.46 -20.10
N LEU A 591 3.06 -19.98 -18.90
CA LEU A 591 3.44 -19.20 -17.73
C LEU A 591 4.93 -18.84 -17.69
N ALA A 592 5.78 -19.54 -18.45
CA ALA A 592 7.24 -19.30 -18.46
C ALA A 592 7.64 -17.90 -18.95
N PRO A 593 7.13 -17.38 -20.11
CA PRO A 593 7.44 -16.03 -20.54
C PRO A 593 7.05 -14.96 -19.53
N ARG A 594 5.86 -15.11 -18.92
CA ARG A 594 5.37 -14.14 -17.96
C ARG A 594 6.10 -14.22 -16.63
N ALA A 595 6.55 -15.40 -16.20
CA ALA A 595 7.43 -15.55 -15.04
C ALA A 595 8.75 -14.77 -15.24
N TYR A 596 9.37 -14.92 -16.45
CA TYR A 596 10.53 -14.11 -16.80
C TYR A 596 10.22 -12.62 -16.77
N GLY A 597 9.11 -12.19 -17.40
CA GLY A 597 8.69 -10.79 -17.42
C GLY A 597 8.48 -10.19 -16.02
N GLN A 598 7.91 -10.97 -15.11
CA GLN A 598 7.68 -10.55 -13.73
C GLN A 598 9.01 -10.29 -12.99
N ILE A 599 9.96 -11.23 -13.08
CA ILE A 599 11.25 -11.07 -12.41
C ILE A 599 12.08 -9.98 -13.06
N ALA A 600 12.08 -9.89 -14.41
CA ALA A 600 12.79 -8.85 -15.13
C ALA A 600 12.25 -7.45 -14.79
N THR A 601 10.93 -7.29 -14.75
CA THR A 601 10.29 -6.02 -14.35
C THR A 601 10.70 -5.64 -12.92
N ALA A 602 10.62 -6.58 -11.96
CA ALA A 602 10.98 -6.32 -10.58
C ALA A 602 12.44 -5.86 -10.42
N HIS A 603 13.38 -6.50 -11.14
CA HIS A 603 14.79 -6.07 -11.15
C HIS A 603 14.97 -4.66 -11.72
N LEU A 604 14.26 -4.34 -12.81
CA LEU A 604 14.35 -3.01 -13.42
C LEU A 604 13.69 -1.94 -12.55
N GLU A 605 12.56 -2.26 -11.89
CA GLU A 605 11.89 -1.36 -10.95
C GLU A 605 12.71 -1.08 -9.69
N GLU A 606 13.63 -1.96 -9.31
CA GLU A 606 14.56 -1.76 -8.21
C GLU A 606 15.55 -0.60 -8.48
N LEU A 607 15.88 -0.34 -9.74
CA LEU A 607 16.78 0.75 -10.14
C LEU A 607 16.03 2.09 -10.41
N GLU A 608 14.76 2.17 -10.05
CA GLU A 608 13.94 3.38 -10.05
C GLU A 608 13.95 4.15 -11.39
N ALA A 609 14.20 5.47 -11.31
CA ALA A 609 14.18 6.35 -12.48
C ALA A 609 15.22 5.98 -13.57
N ALA A 610 16.28 5.26 -13.21
CA ALA A 610 17.35 4.91 -14.13
C ALA A 610 16.93 3.89 -15.20
N THR A 611 15.94 3.04 -14.88
CA THR A 611 15.42 1.98 -15.76
C THR A 611 13.91 2.06 -15.97
N GLU A 612 13.28 3.16 -15.57
CA GLU A 612 11.82 3.32 -15.61
C GLU A 612 11.22 3.04 -17.00
N GLY A 613 11.90 3.51 -18.07
CA GLY A 613 11.45 3.30 -19.45
C GLY A 613 11.47 1.83 -19.86
N GLU A 614 12.53 1.13 -19.48
CA GLU A 614 12.69 -0.29 -19.73
C GLU A 614 11.73 -1.11 -18.87
N ALA A 615 11.58 -0.79 -17.59
CA ALA A 615 10.62 -1.44 -16.71
C ALA A 615 9.18 -1.33 -17.26
N ARG A 616 8.79 -0.15 -17.74
CA ARG A 616 7.50 0.05 -18.42
C ARG A 616 7.34 -0.84 -19.66
N ALA A 617 8.38 -0.94 -20.49
CA ALA A 617 8.34 -1.76 -21.70
C ALA A 617 8.14 -3.25 -21.35
N TYR A 618 8.89 -3.76 -20.36
CA TYR A 618 8.74 -5.12 -19.87
C TYR A 618 7.36 -5.35 -19.25
N ALA A 619 6.96 -4.48 -18.34
CA ALA A 619 5.66 -4.57 -17.66
C ALA A 619 4.49 -4.58 -18.65
N THR A 620 4.53 -3.74 -19.68
CA THR A 620 3.49 -3.65 -20.71
C THR A 620 3.43 -4.91 -21.55
N HIS A 621 4.58 -5.40 -22.05
CA HIS A 621 4.65 -6.58 -22.91
C HIS A 621 4.20 -7.85 -22.18
N PHE A 622 4.76 -8.11 -21.00
CA PHE A 622 4.47 -9.31 -20.22
C PHE A 622 3.23 -9.17 -19.33
N ARG A 623 2.54 -8.03 -19.39
CA ARG A 623 1.35 -7.71 -18.59
C ARG A 623 1.56 -7.84 -17.08
N VAL A 624 2.62 -7.25 -16.59
CA VAL A 624 3.02 -7.27 -15.17
C VAL A 624 2.60 -5.96 -14.52
N THR A 625 1.74 -6.03 -13.52
CA THR A 625 1.43 -4.87 -12.65
C THR A 625 2.54 -4.67 -11.63
N GLY A 626 2.89 -3.42 -11.32
CA GLY A 626 3.96 -3.10 -10.40
C GLY A 626 4.02 -1.61 -10.07
N ARG A 627 5.20 -1.15 -9.76
CA ARG A 627 5.44 0.27 -9.46
C ARG A 627 5.30 1.15 -10.71
N THR A 628 5.63 0.62 -11.90
CA THR A 628 5.65 1.38 -13.15
C THR A 628 4.36 1.29 -13.95
N CYS A 629 3.63 0.18 -13.87
CA CYS A 629 2.43 -0.06 -14.69
C CYS A 629 1.23 -0.53 -13.88
N SER A 630 0.05 -0.10 -14.34
CA SER A 630 -1.28 -0.46 -13.80
C SER A 630 -2.20 -0.92 -14.92
N LEU A 631 -3.31 -1.56 -14.55
CA LEU A 631 -4.39 -1.89 -15.47
C LEU A 631 -5.41 -0.74 -15.49
N LEU A 632 -5.62 -0.13 -16.65
CA LEU A 632 -6.60 0.94 -16.88
C LEU A 632 -7.73 0.45 -17.77
N MET A 633 -8.97 0.68 -17.37
CA MET A 633 -10.17 0.40 -18.14
C MET A 633 -10.86 1.71 -18.50
N LEU A 634 -10.91 2.04 -19.78
CA LEU A 634 -11.65 3.17 -20.33
C LEU A 634 -12.91 2.69 -21.04
N GLU A 635 -13.83 3.61 -21.29
CA GLU A 635 -15.14 3.25 -21.82
C GLU A 635 -15.12 2.91 -23.32
N SER A 636 -14.27 3.57 -24.10
CA SER A 636 -14.23 3.42 -25.55
C SER A 636 -12.79 3.42 -26.09
N GLU A 637 -12.62 2.87 -27.31
CA GLU A 637 -11.36 2.96 -28.05
C GLU A 637 -10.93 4.43 -28.28
N ALA A 638 -11.89 5.31 -28.55
CA ALA A 638 -11.63 6.74 -28.73
C ALA A 638 -11.04 7.40 -27.47
N ASP A 639 -11.42 6.92 -26.27
CA ASP A 639 -10.83 7.40 -25.02
C ASP A 639 -9.38 6.92 -24.87
N TYR A 640 -9.08 5.67 -25.22
CA TYR A 640 -7.70 5.18 -25.23
C TYR A 640 -6.82 5.95 -26.23
N GLU A 641 -7.32 6.18 -27.44
CA GLU A 641 -6.61 6.98 -28.46
C GLU A 641 -6.34 8.41 -28.00
N ARG A 642 -7.34 9.02 -27.38
CA ARG A 642 -7.22 10.39 -26.85
C ARG A 642 -6.08 10.55 -25.85
N PHE A 643 -5.85 9.56 -25.00
CA PHE A 643 -4.74 9.55 -24.06
C PHE A 643 -3.47 8.97 -24.66
N GLY A 644 -3.45 8.65 -25.96
CA GLY A 644 -2.30 8.07 -26.64
C GLY A 644 -1.93 6.67 -26.10
N ILE A 645 -2.94 5.94 -25.62
CA ILE A 645 -2.79 4.56 -25.15
C ILE A 645 -3.06 3.63 -26.34
N ARG A 646 -2.00 3.18 -27.00
CA ARG A 646 -2.11 2.33 -28.20
C ARG A 646 -1.83 0.88 -27.84
N PRO A 647 -2.73 -0.07 -28.21
CA PRO A 647 -2.50 -1.50 -27.94
C PRO A 647 -1.26 -2.07 -28.65
N ASP A 648 -0.89 -1.48 -29.78
CA ASP A 648 0.17 -1.99 -30.68
C ASP A 648 1.55 -1.41 -30.40
N ALA A 649 1.66 -0.46 -29.44
CA ALA A 649 2.94 0.13 -29.04
C ALA A 649 3.66 -0.81 -28.07
N ASP A 650 4.49 -1.68 -28.61
CA ASP A 650 5.27 -2.67 -27.84
C ASP A 650 6.77 -2.31 -27.90
N ASP A 651 7.18 -1.41 -27.02
CA ASP A 651 8.55 -0.93 -26.96
C ASP A 651 9.55 -2.04 -26.59
N TYR A 652 9.11 -3.08 -25.91
CA TYR A 652 9.95 -4.24 -25.58
C TYR A 652 10.33 -5.03 -26.84
N VAL A 653 9.36 -5.30 -27.71
CA VAL A 653 9.60 -6.02 -28.96
C VAL A 653 10.61 -5.25 -29.84
N VAL A 654 10.51 -3.93 -29.86
CA VAL A 654 11.42 -3.08 -30.63
C VAL A 654 12.85 -3.16 -30.10
N LYS A 655 13.03 -3.16 -28.78
CA LYS A 655 14.36 -3.11 -28.14
C LYS A 655 14.92 -4.49 -27.85
N ALA A 656 14.08 -5.43 -27.40
CA ALA A 656 14.40 -6.81 -27.00
C ALA A 656 15.70 -6.98 -26.17
N THR A 657 16.03 -5.99 -25.34
CA THR A 657 17.28 -5.94 -24.58
C THR A 657 17.26 -7.02 -23.48
N PRO A 658 18.34 -7.79 -23.28
CA PRO A 658 18.45 -8.72 -22.17
C PRO A 658 18.42 -8.01 -20.82
N ALA A 659 17.53 -8.45 -19.90
CA ALA A 659 17.30 -7.78 -18.62
C ALA A 659 18.51 -7.91 -17.67
N ALA A 660 19.16 -9.08 -17.62
CA ALA A 660 20.29 -9.32 -16.73
C ALA A 660 21.48 -8.39 -17.01
N ALA A 661 21.84 -8.25 -18.30
CA ALA A 661 22.96 -7.39 -18.70
C ALA A 661 22.63 -5.91 -18.48
N LEU A 662 21.39 -5.51 -18.76
CA LEU A 662 20.92 -4.14 -18.55
C LEU A 662 20.94 -3.79 -17.06
N PHE A 663 20.36 -4.64 -16.22
CA PHE A 663 20.33 -4.46 -14.78
C PHE A 663 21.75 -4.31 -14.20
N ALA A 664 22.64 -5.24 -14.49
CA ALA A 664 24.01 -5.21 -13.98
C ALA A 664 24.77 -3.93 -14.40
N LYS A 665 24.58 -3.50 -15.67
CA LYS A 665 25.20 -2.28 -16.18
C LYS A 665 24.69 -1.03 -15.46
N VAL A 666 23.36 -0.89 -15.33
CA VAL A 666 22.75 0.30 -14.73
C VAL A 666 23.00 0.33 -13.22
N LEU A 667 22.89 -0.81 -12.53
CA LEU A 667 23.21 -0.92 -11.11
C LEU A 667 24.62 -0.40 -10.81
N ALA A 668 25.62 -0.83 -11.61
CA ALA A 668 26.99 -0.36 -11.44
C ALA A 668 27.15 1.17 -11.62
N GLN A 669 26.27 1.80 -12.38
CA GLN A 669 26.29 3.25 -12.64
C GLN A 669 25.53 4.06 -11.58
N THR A 670 24.50 3.48 -10.96
CA THR A 670 23.57 4.20 -10.09
C THR A 670 23.71 3.85 -8.61
N LEU A 671 24.41 2.78 -8.27
CA LEU A 671 24.50 2.26 -6.89
C LEU A 671 24.85 3.35 -5.85
N ALA A 672 25.71 4.29 -6.20
CA ALA A 672 26.13 5.38 -5.29
C ALA A 672 25.07 6.47 -5.08
N THR A 673 23.99 6.48 -5.88
CA THR A 673 22.94 7.50 -5.83
C THR A 673 21.56 6.94 -5.48
N LEU A 674 21.42 5.61 -5.46
CA LEU A 674 20.19 4.97 -5.02
C LEU A 674 19.96 5.26 -3.54
N GLY A 675 18.74 5.67 -3.18
CA GLY A 675 18.38 6.06 -1.83
C GLY A 675 18.86 7.45 -1.38
N ASP A 676 19.55 8.21 -2.27
CA ASP A 676 19.93 9.60 -1.97
C ASP A 676 18.73 10.54 -2.17
N PRO A 677 18.28 11.27 -1.13
CA PRO A 677 17.09 12.13 -1.23
C PRO A 677 17.21 13.27 -2.24
N LYS A 678 18.42 13.81 -2.46
CA LYS A 678 18.66 14.84 -3.46
C LYS A 678 18.58 14.26 -4.87
N ALA A 679 19.15 13.07 -5.09
CA ALA A 679 19.04 12.36 -6.34
C ALA A 679 17.57 12.02 -6.66
N ALA A 680 16.80 11.55 -5.67
CA ALA A 680 15.37 11.29 -5.79
C ALA A 680 14.59 12.55 -6.18
N PHE A 681 14.89 13.70 -5.56
CA PHE A 681 14.27 14.98 -5.93
C PHE A 681 14.62 15.41 -7.36
N LEU A 682 15.87 15.27 -7.78
CA LEU A 682 16.29 15.56 -9.17
C LEU A 682 15.63 14.61 -10.17
N ALA A 683 15.44 13.34 -9.81
CA ALA A 683 14.71 12.37 -10.60
C ALA A 683 13.23 12.75 -10.74
N LEU A 684 12.58 13.22 -9.67
CA LEU A 684 11.22 13.79 -9.72
C LEU A 684 11.15 14.94 -10.72
N LEU A 685 12.05 15.92 -10.63
CA LEU A 685 12.08 17.04 -11.59
C LEU A 685 12.24 16.54 -13.04
N GLY A 686 13.11 15.57 -13.26
CA GLY A 686 13.30 14.94 -14.57
C GLY A 686 12.06 14.21 -15.09
N ARG A 687 11.31 13.53 -14.22
CA ARG A 687 10.02 12.90 -14.58
C ARG A 687 9.00 13.95 -14.99
N LEU A 688 8.86 15.02 -14.19
CA LEU A 688 7.92 16.11 -14.47
C LEU A 688 8.25 16.81 -15.80
N GLU A 689 9.53 17.01 -16.10
CA GLU A 689 9.98 17.66 -17.35
C GLU A 689 9.69 16.77 -18.58
N ARG A 690 9.80 15.46 -18.45
CA ARG A 690 9.47 14.51 -19.51
C ARG A 690 7.98 14.25 -19.68
N ASN A 691 7.15 14.65 -18.70
CA ASN A 691 5.73 14.38 -18.74
C ASN A 691 5.02 15.34 -19.72
N PRO A 692 4.47 14.85 -20.84
CA PRO A 692 3.87 15.71 -21.87
C PRO A 692 2.56 16.40 -21.39
N ASP A 693 1.93 15.85 -20.36
CA ASP A 693 0.66 16.33 -19.86
C ASP A 693 0.82 17.53 -18.90
N ILE A 694 2.02 17.73 -18.32
CA ILE A 694 2.32 18.81 -17.37
C ILE A 694 3.03 19.99 -18.06
N LYS A 695 3.84 19.74 -19.08
CA LYS A 695 4.61 20.73 -19.84
C LYS A 695 5.42 21.69 -18.95
N ILE A 696 6.11 21.14 -17.96
CA ILE A 696 6.93 21.91 -17.05
C ILE A 696 8.19 22.45 -17.76
N GLN A 697 8.57 23.68 -17.43
CA GLN A 697 9.82 24.30 -17.90
C GLN A 697 10.65 24.73 -16.71
N ILE A 698 11.76 24.05 -16.47
CA ILE A 698 12.62 24.29 -15.31
C ILE A 698 13.65 25.36 -15.62
N PRO A 699 13.58 26.57 -14.98
CA PRO A 699 14.53 27.65 -15.23
C PRO A 699 15.96 27.28 -14.82
N ALA A 700 16.95 27.77 -15.57
CA ALA A 700 18.37 27.55 -15.24
C ALA A 700 18.75 28.10 -13.85
N SER A 701 18.19 29.22 -13.44
CA SER A 701 18.41 29.81 -12.11
C SER A 701 17.93 28.88 -10.98
N TYR A 702 16.79 28.20 -11.17
CA TYR A 702 16.29 27.23 -10.22
C TYR A 702 17.19 25.97 -10.16
N ARG A 703 17.63 25.46 -11.33
CA ARG A 703 18.59 24.33 -11.36
C ARG A 703 19.89 24.67 -10.59
N THR A 704 20.37 25.91 -10.76
CA THR A 704 21.56 26.39 -10.05
C THR A 704 21.31 26.44 -8.53
N ALA A 705 20.14 26.95 -8.10
CA ALA A 705 19.77 27.00 -6.69
C ALA A 705 19.69 25.60 -6.09
N ILE A 706 19.02 24.65 -6.75
CA ILE A 706 18.94 23.23 -6.30
C ILE A 706 20.34 22.59 -6.20
N ALA A 707 21.22 22.84 -7.17
CA ALA A 707 22.58 22.30 -7.13
C ALA A 707 23.38 22.82 -5.92
N GLN A 708 23.16 24.08 -5.47
CA GLN A 708 23.81 24.67 -4.30
C GLN A 708 23.30 24.18 -2.96
N MET A 709 22.08 23.61 -2.93
CA MET A 709 21.54 23.05 -1.67
C MET A 709 22.38 21.85 -1.21
N PRO A 710 22.74 21.79 0.06
CA PRO A 710 23.43 20.63 0.63
C PRO A 710 22.49 19.41 0.67
N ASP A 711 23.02 18.20 0.60
CA ASP A 711 22.25 16.96 0.60
C ASP A 711 21.34 16.83 1.85
N ALA A 712 21.82 17.33 3.01
CA ALA A 712 21.04 17.39 4.24
C ALA A 712 19.76 18.25 4.14
N ALA A 713 19.67 19.18 3.19
CA ALA A 713 18.46 19.97 2.97
C ALA A 713 17.29 19.12 2.45
N PHE A 714 17.60 18.05 1.73
CA PHE A 714 16.61 17.15 1.13
C PHE A 714 16.13 16.04 2.09
N GLN A 715 16.81 15.85 3.19
CA GLN A 715 16.46 14.83 4.19
C GLN A 715 15.29 15.28 5.06
N VAL A 716 14.22 14.53 5.01
CA VAL A 716 13.05 14.66 5.90
C VAL A 716 12.87 13.31 6.61
N PRO A 717 13.57 13.07 7.71
CA PRO A 717 13.53 11.78 8.38
C PRO A 717 12.12 11.48 8.87
N SER A 718 11.64 10.27 8.62
CA SER A 718 10.50 9.73 9.32
C SER A 718 10.94 9.41 10.76
N ALA A 719 10.19 9.90 11.72
CA ALA A 719 10.40 9.62 13.13
C ALA A 719 9.17 8.93 13.73
N PRO A 720 9.35 7.96 14.64
CA PRO A 720 8.22 7.32 15.29
C PRO A 720 7.30 8.36 15.94
N LEU A 721 6.00 8.16 15.83
CA LEU A 721 5.04 8.98 16.55
C LEU A 721 5.18 8.75 18.07
N ALA A 722 5.12 9.84 18.83
CA ALA A 722 5.15 9.77 20.29
C ALA A 722 3.77 9.37 20.83
N THR A 723 3.44 8.10 20.74
CA THR A 723 2.19 7.50 21.23
C THR A 723 2.49 6.52 22.35
N ARG A 724 1.46 5.79 22.82
CA ARG A 724 1.62 4.66 23.72
C ARG A 724 1.12 3.36 23.07
N LEU A 725 1.72 2.24 23.43
CA LEU A 725 1.13 0.95 23.13
C LEU A 725 -0.21 0.80 23.82
N ARG A 726 -1.20 0.30 23.08
CA ARG A 726 -2.55 0.03 23.60
C ARG A 726 -2.78 -1.46 23.73
N ALA A 727 -3.45 -1.83 24.80
CA ALA A 727 -3.99 -3.17 24.92
C ALA A 727 -5.33 -3.28 24.15
N ARG A 728 -5.64 -4.47 23.62
CA ARG A 728 -6.94 -4.74 22.96
C ARG A 728 -8.14 -4.44 23.87
N SER A 729 -7.99 -4.65 25.16
CA SER A 729 -9.03 -4.36 26.15
C SER A 729 -9.34 -2.86 26.32
N GLU A 730 -8.47 -1.99 25.81
CA GLU A 730 -8.67 -0.53 25.84
C GLU A 730 -9.43 0.00 24.62
N LEU A 731 -9.61 -0.82 23.60
CA LEU A 731 -10.34 -0.45 22.40
C LEU A 731 -11.85 -0.42 22.67
N GLY A 732 -12.54 0.52 22.03
CA GLY A 732 -14.00 0.58 22.05
C GLY A 732 -14.64 -0.71 21.51
N ARG A 733 -15.81 -1.06 22.04
CA ARG A 733 -16.54 -2.30 21.65
C ARG A 733 -16.80 -2.39 20.14
N ASP A 734 -17.04 -1.26 19.49
CA ASP A 734 -17.36 -1.21 18.06
C ASP A 734 -16.10 -1.20 17.19
N LEU A 735 -14.98 -0.71 17.71
CA LEU A 735 -13.71 -0.61 16.98
C LEU A 735 -12.91 -1.90 17.02
N ALA A 736 -12.85 -2.59 18.15
CA ALA A 736 -12.07 -3.80 18.32
C ALA A 736 -12.39 -4.91 17.29
N PRO A 737 -13.68 -5.22 16.98
CA PRO A 737 -14.02 -6.18 15.93
C PRO A 737 -13.63 -5.70 14.53
N GLN A 738 -13.71 -4.40 14.24
CA GLN A 738 -13.36 -3.84 12.95
C GLN A 738 -11.85 -3.98 12.68
N LEU A 739 -11.02 -3.62 13.66
CA LEU A 739 -9.57 -3.82 13.57
C LEU A 739 -9.20 -5.30 13.39
N ALA A 740 -9.83 -6.19 14.19
CA ALA A 740 -9.55 -7.63 14.08
C ALA A 740 -9.94 -8.21 12.72
N ARG A 741 -11.05 -7.74 12.13
CA ARG A 741 -11.54 -8.19 10.83
C ARG A 741 -10.87 -7.51 9.65
N HIS A 742 -10.10 -6.44 9.89
CA HIS A 742 -9.57 -5.61 8.83
C HIS A 742 -10.68 -5.03 7.93
N ASP A 743 -11.73 -4.51 8.57
CA ASP A 743 -12.93 -3.97 7.93
C ASP A 743 -13.33 -2.67 8.66
N LEU A 744 -12.60 -1.59 8.33
CA LEU A 744 -12.70 -0.32 9.03
C LEU A 744 -13.81 0.56 8.48
N SER A 745 -14.60 1.12 9.36
CA SER A 745 -15.49 2.24 9.05
C SER A 745 -14.75 3.56 9.19
N TYR A 746 -14.75 4.39 8.15
CA TYR A 746 -14.17 5.74 8.18
C TYR A 746 -14.71 6.56 9.35
N ASP A 747 -16.03 6.46 9.63
CA ASP A 747 -16.68 7.16 10.73
C ASP A 747 -16.20 6.68 12.11
N ALA A 748 -16.05 5.38 12.29
CA ALA A 748 -15.59 4.82 13.56
C ALA A 748 -14.15 5.27 13.84
N ILE A 749 -13.28 5.23 12.83
CA ILE A 749 -11.88 5.65 12.96
C ILE A 749 -11.75 7.15 13.19
N THR A 750 -12.53 7.98 12.48
CA THR A 750 -12.48 9.44 12.69
C THR A 750 -13.04 9.84 14.05
N ALA A 751 -14.07 9.17 14.54
CA ALA A 751 -14.59 9.36 15.89
C ALA A 751 -13.56 8.97 16.97
N GLU A 752 -12.89 7.83 16.78
CA GLU A 752 -11.81 7.39 17.66
C GLU A 752 -10.64 8.40 17.65
N ALA A 753 -10.24 8.87 16.47
CA ALA A 753 -9.17 9.88 16.34
C ALA A 753 -9.54 11.19 17.09
N ALA A 754 -10.78 11.65 16.95
CA ALA A 754 -11.26 12.82 17.69
C ALA A 754 -11.22 12.60 19.21
N ALA A 755 -11.65 11.43 19.68
CA ALA A 755 -11.57 11.05 21.08
C ALA A 755 -10.11 11.02 21.58
N ARG A 756 -9.19 10.43 20.82
CA ARG A 756 -7.76 10.38 21.14
C ARG A 756 -7.11 11.76 21.17
N ARG A 757 -7.47 12.64 20.22
CA ARG A 757 -7.01 14.04 20.22
C ARG A 757 -7.39 14.77 21.51
N ALA A 758 -8.59 14.52 21.99
CA ALA A 758 -9.12 15.18 23.21
C ALA A 758 -8.57 14.58 24.51
N GLN A 759 -8.33 13.27 24.54
CA GLN A 759 -8.04 12.54 25.80
C GLN A 759 -6.56 12.15 25.95
N ALA A 760 -5.82 12.05 24.88
CA ALA A 760 -4.42 11.61 24.85
C ALA A 760 -3.51 12.62 24.14
N SER A 761 -3.30 12.47 22.84
CA SER A 761 -2.41 13.35 22.09
C SER A 761 -2.80 13.45 20.60
N PRO A 762 -2.28 14.48 19.88
CA PRO A 762 -2.35 14.53 18.43
C PRO A 762 -1.73 13.31 17.73
N ALA A 763 -0.63 12.77 18.28
CA ALA A 763 0.03 11.60 17.75
C ALA A 763 -0.85 10.34 17.85
N ASP A 764 -1.54 10.14 19.00
CA ASP A 764 -2.48 9.03 19.18
C ASP A 764 -3.67 9.13 18.20
N ALA A 765 -4.14 10.35 17.93
CA ALA A 765 -5.20 10.60 16.96
C ALA A 765 -4.73 10.21 15.55
N LEU A 766 -3.52 10.63 15.16
CA LEU A 766 -2.97 10.29 13.85
C LEU A 766 -2.70 8.79 13.72
N LYS A 767 -2.28 8.10 14.79
CA LYS A 767 -2.15 6.64 14.79
C LYS A 767 -3.46 5.95 14.45
N ALA A 768 -4.59 6.39 15.00
CA ALA A 768 -5.89 5.83 14.63
C ALA A 768 -6.19 6.04 13.14
N LEU A 769 -6.02 7.29 12.63
CA LEU A 769 -6.25 7.63 11.23
C LEU A 769 -5.35 6.85 10.26
N SER A 770 -4.10 6.56 10.67
CA SER A 770 -3.16 5.82 9.84
C SER A 770 -3.63 4.39 9.54
N SER A 771 -4.49 3.80 10.39
CA SER A 771 -5.09 2.48 10.14
C SER A 771 -5.90 2.45 8.83
N LEU A 772 -6.52 3.59 8.43
CA LEU A 772 -7.23 3.70 7.16
C LEU A 772 -6.25 3.60 5.97
N VAL A 773 -5.08 4.23 6.09
CA VAL A 773 -4.03 4.17 5.07
C VAL A 773 -3.48 2.75 4.96
N GLU A 774 -3.33 2.05 6.09
CA GLU A 774 -2.89 0.66 6.13
C GLU A 774 -3.87 -0.29 5.45
N GLU A 775 -5.17 -0.05 5.65
CA GLU A 775 -6.20 -0.85 4.99
C GLU A 775 -6.25 -0.65 3.48
N ASN A 776 -5.99 0.59 3.01
CA ASN A 776 -6.07 0.99 1.62
C ASN A 776 -4.83 1.79 1.17
N PRO A 777 -3.65 1.17 1.12
CA PRO A 777 -2.37 1.88 0.92
C PRO A 777 -2.22 2.52 -0.47
N GLY A 778 -3.02 2.10 -1.45
CA GLY A 778 -3.05 2.68 -2.80
C GLY A 778 -4.04 3.85 -2.97
N ASP A 779 -4.86 4.16 -1.97
CA ASP A 779 -5.84 5.25 -2.09
C ASP A 779 -5.17 6.62 -1.85
N ALA A 780 -4.80 7.30 -2.94
CA ALA A 780 -4.19 8.62 -2.90
C ALA A 780 -5.13 9.70 -2.32
N VAL A 781 -6.46 9.54 -2.44
CA VAL A 781 -7.44 10.49 -1.86
C VAL A 781 -7.43 10.35 -0.34
N LEU A 782 -7.43 9.13 0.15
CA LEU A 782 -7.34 8.84 1.58
C LEU A 782 -5.99 9.28 2.18
N ALA A 783 -4.88 9.00 1.49
CA ALA A 783 -3.56 9.46 1.91
C ALA A 783 -3.50 11.00 2.00
N ARG A 784 -4.14 11.71 1.07
CA ARG A 784 -4.27 13.17 1.10
C ARG A 784 -5.11 13.66 2.27
N ASP A 785 -6.26 13.03 2.55
CA ASP A 785 -7.10 13.38 3.70
C ASP A 785 -6.36 13.22 5.03
N VAL A 786 -5.68 12.09 5.21
CA VAL A 786 -4.87 11.86 6.42
C VAL A 786 -3.67 12.83 6.46
N GLY A 787 -3.10 13.20 5.31
CA GLY A 787 -2.05 14.21 5.19
C GLY A 787 -2.49 15.60 5.69
N PHE A 788 -3.66 16.06 5.27
CA PHE A 788 -4.24 17.31 5.80
C PHE A 788 -4.61 17.19 7.28
N SER A 789 -5.11 16.03 7.72
CA SER A 789 -5.35 15.79 9.14
C SER A 789 -4.04 15.85 9.96
N ALA A 790 -2.94 15.34 9.43
CA ALA A 790 -1.62 15.46 10.05
C ALA A 790 -1.13 16.92 10.13
N MET A 791 -1.43 17.74 9.09
CA MET A 791 -1.17 19.19 9.15
C MET A 791 -1.94 19.86 10.29
N ASP A 792 -3.26 19.60 10.41
CA ASP A 792 -4.12 20.14 11.49
C ASP A 792 -3.66 19.68 12.89
N LEU A 793 -3.07 18.48 12.98
CA LEU A 793 -2.51 17.95 14.22
C LEU A 793 -1.09 18.46 14.53
N GLY A 794 -0.48 19.28 13.66
CA GLY A 794 0.89 19.79 13.80
C GLY A 794 1.98 18.76 13.54
N LEU A 795 1.65 17.64 12.88
CA LEU A 795 2.55 16.53 12.59
C LEU A 795 3.06 16.62 11.14
N HIS A 796 3.82 17.68 10.87
CA HIS A 796 4.17 18.11 9.52
C HIS A 796 5.11 17.16 8.76
N ALA A 797 5.97 16.40 9.47
CA ALA A 797 6.83 15.41 8.83
C ALA A 797 5.99 14.26 8.22
N GLN A 798 5.02 13.78 8.97
CA GLN A 798 4.09 12.74 8.53
C GLN A 798 3.22 13.25 7.38
N ALA A 799 2.76 14.50 7.46
CA ALA A 799 2.01 15.15 6.38
C ALA A 799 2.84 15.19 5.08
N PHE A 800 4.12 15.60 5.16
CA PHE A 800 5.02 15.63 4.00
C PHE A 800 5.15 14.24 3.34
N HIS A 801 5.39 13.18 4.12
CA HIS A 801 5.53 11.84 3.57
C HIS A 801 4.23 11.32 2.92
N LEU A 802 3.07 11.63 3.52
CA LEU A 802 1.78 11.29 2.92
C LEU A 802 1.54 12.04 1.60
N PHE A 803 1.80 13.35 1.56
CA PHE A 803 1.69 14.12 0.32
C PHE A 803 2.70 13.67 -0.73
N ARG A 804 3.90 13.22 -0.35
CA ARG A 804 4.87 12.63 -1.26
C ARG A 804 4.30 11.38 -1.94
N ARG A 805 3.65 10.48 -1.18
CA ARG A 805 2.95 9.31 -1.74
C ARG A 805 1.86 9.71 -2.74
N VAL A 806 1.11 10.77 -2.43
CA VAL A 806 0.12 11.33 -3.36
C VAL A 806 0.80 11.86 -4.63
N ALA A 807 1.92 12.59 -4.51
CA ALA A 807 2.65 13.12 -5.65
C ALA A 807 3.26 12.02 -6.53
N ASP A 808 3.74 10.93 -5.94
CA ASP A 808 4.27 9.78 -6.68
C ASP A 808 3.16 9.05 -7.47
N ALA A 809 1.95 8.94 -6.90
CA ALA A 809 0.80 8.35 -7.58
C ALA A 809 0.15 9.29 -8.59
N ARG A 810 0.14 10.61 -8.30
CA ARG A 810 -0.58 11.65 -9.06
C ARG A 810 0.28 12.89 -9.29
N PRO A 811 1.39 12.77 -10.04
CA PRO A 811 2.34 13.87 -10.25
C PRO A 811 1.74 15.07 -10.99
N HIS A 812 0.59 14.90 -11.65
CA HIS A 812 -0.13 15.93 -12.40
C HIS A 812 -1.04 16.82 -11.53
N GLU A 813 -1.03 16.67 -10.20
CA GLU A 813 -1.84 17.45 -9.25
C GLU A 813 -0.97 18.53 -8.55
N PRO A 814 -0.95 19.78 -9.02
CA PRO A 814 -0.06 20.81 -8.48
C PRO A 814 -0.35 21.22 -7.05
N GLN A 815 -1.57 21.00 -6.55
CA GLN A 815 -1.95 21.27 -5.17
C GLN A 815 -1.14 20.44 -4.17
N THR A 816 -0.76 19.22 -4.56
CA THR A 816 0.04 18.32 -3.71
C THR A 816 1.42 18.92 -3.43
N TYR A 817 2.08 19.50 -4.45
CA TYR A 817 3.39 20.17 -4.25
C TYR A 817 3.28 21.40 -3.36
N ARG A 818 2.16 22.17 -3.48
CA ARG A 818 1.85 23.27 -2.56
C ARG A 818 1.74 22.76 -1.12
N ALA A 819 1.00 21.68 -0.88
CA ALA A 819 0.82 21.12 0.45
C ALA A 819 2.16 20.58 1.03
N MET A 820 2.99 19.95 0.20
CA MET A 820 4.35 19.54 0.59
C MET A 820 5.21 20.74 0.98
N ALA A 821 5.18 21.83 0.20
CA ALA A 821 5.92 23.04 0.51
C ALA A 821 5.48 23.66 1.86
N GLN A 822 4.17 23.70 2.12
CA GLN A 822 3.61 24.16 3.39
C GLN A 822 4.06 23.31 4.57
N ALA A 823 3.99 21.99 4.45
CA ALA A 823 4.46 21.06 5.48
C ALA A 823 5.96 21.27 5.79
N LEU A 824 6.79 21.40 4.76
CA LEU A 824 8.23 21.64 4.89
C LEU A 824 8.55 23.01 5.52
N ALA A 825 7.78 24.04 5.18
CA ALA A 825 7.94 25.35 5.79
C ALA A 825 7.68 25.29 7.31
N GLN A 826 6.64 24.60 7.73
CA GLN A 826 6.31 24.39 9.15
C GLN A 826 7.38 23.54 9.87
N LEU A 827 8.01 22.60 9.16
CA LEU A 827 9.16 21.83 9.68
C LEU A 827 10.47 22.63 9.77
N GLY A 828 10.50 23.87 9.24
CA GLY A 828 11.73 24.65 9.15
C GLY A 828 12.71 24.15 8.07
N LYS A 829 12.28 23.24 7.16
CA LYS A 829 13.04 22.80 6.00
C LYS A 829 12.91 23.80 4.85
N VAL A 830 13.37 25.04 5.12
CA VAL A 830 13.08 26.21 4.28
C VAL A 830 13.61 26.11 2.86
N ASP A 831 14.79 25.51 2.65
CA ASP A 831 15.37 25.35 1.32
C ASP A 831 14.54 24.39 0.47
N LEU A 832 14.15 23.25 1.06
CA LEU A 832 13.32 22.25 0.37
C LEU A 832 11.88 22.76 0.18
N ALA A 833 11.32 23.53 1.13
CA ALA A 833 10.03 24.20 0.96
C ALA A 833 10.03 25.13 -0.25
N LEU A 834 11.10 25.95 -0.40
CA LEU A 834 11.30 26.79 -1.57
C LEU A 834 11.28 25.96 -2.87
N ALA A 835 12.00 24.85 -2.88
CA ALA A 835 12.07 23.96 -4.04
C ALA A 835 10.69 23.46 -4.47
N TYR A 836 9.87 23.02 -3.51
CA TYR A 836 8.51 22.54 -3.81
C TYR A 836 7.53 23.66 -4.17
N TYR A 837 7.65 24.89 -3.65
CA TYR A 837 6.82 26.02 -4.09
C TYR A 837 7.04 26.39 -5.55
N GLU A 838 8.24 26.21 -6.10
CA GLU A 838 8.53 26.51 -7.49
C GLU A 838 7.87 25.51 -8.46
N ILE A 839 7.66 24.25 -8.07
CA ILE A 839 7.12 23.22 -8.98
C ILE A 839 5.76 23.63 -9.57
N PRO A 840 4.73 24.00 -8.79
CA PRO A 840 3.44 24.41 -9.36
C PRO A 840 3.52 25.68 -10.21
N LEU A 841 4.55 26.51 -10.01
CA LEU A 841 4.74 27.74 -10.79
C LEU A 841 5.44 27.53 -12.13
N MET A 842 6.13 26.40 -12.33
CA MET A 842 6.88 26.09 -13.54
C MET A 842 6.07 25.32 -14.60
N GLY A 843 4.95 24.69 -14.21
CA GLY A 843 4.14 23.83 -15.08
C GLY A 843 2.96 24.56 -15.75
N GLN A 844 2.50 23.99 -16.88
CA GLN A 844 1.21 24.27 -17.48
C GLN A 844 0.25 23.14 -17.08
N TRP A 845 -0.40 23.34 -15.95
CA TRP A 845 -1.28 22.34 -15.37
C TRP A 845 -2.65 22.32 -16.05
N ASP A 846 -3.41 21.25 -15.79
CA ASP A 846 -4.75 21.10 -16.33
C ASP A 846 -5.64 22.30 -15.92
N PRO A 847 -6.43 22.89 -16.85
CA PRO A 847 -7.32 24.01 -16.56
C PRO A 847 -8.33 23.78 -15.45
N ARG A 848 -8.62 22.52 -15.09
CA ARG A 848 -9.50 22.18 -13.95
C ARG A 848 -9.01 22.76 -12.62
N PHE A 849 -7.71 22.99 -12.49
CA PHE A 849 -7.13 23.58 -11.28
C PHE A 849 -7.25 25.10 -11.23
N GLY A 850 -7.93 25.69 -12.22
CA GLY A 850 -8.28 27.10 -12.27
C GLY A 850 -7.07 28.02 -12.12
N GLU A 851 -7.22 29.04 -11.29
CA GLU A 851 -6.19 30.05 -11.04
C GLU A 851 -5.24 29.66 -9.87
N LEU A 852 -5.03 28.35 -9.62
CA LEU A 852 -4.15 27.85 -8.54
C LEU A 852 -2.81 28.58 -8.50
N ARG A 853 -2.25 28.92 -9.67
CA ARG A 853 -1.00 29.67 -9.78
C ARG A 853 -1.02 30.96 -8.95
N LYS A 854 -2.11 31.72 -8.97
CA LYS A 854 -2.23 33.00 -8.20
C LYS A 854 -2.18 32.73 -6.69
N ILE A 855 -2.81 31.64 -6.25
CA ILE A 855 -2.83 31.26 -4.83
C ILE A 855 -1.42 30.84 -4.38
N VAL A 856 -0.74 30.01 -5.19
CA VAL A 856 0.63 29.58 -4.90
C VAL A 856 1.59 30.76 -4.91
N GLU A 857 1.43 31.72 -5.82
CA GLU A 857 2.23 32.96 -5.86
C GLU A 857 2.08 33.79 -4.57
N LEU A 858 0.88 33.87 -4.01
CA LEU A 858 0.63 34.57 -2.74
C LEU A 858 1.21 33.79 -1.55
N ASP A 859 1.00 32.49 -1.46
CA ASP A 859 1.58 31.66 -0.41
C ASP A 859 3.11 31.69 -0.45
N TYR A 860 3.69 31.61 -1.64
CA TYR A 860 5.12 31.66 -1.84
C TYR A 860 5.70 33.05 -1.52
N LEU A 861 5.01 34.12 -1.91
CA LEU A 861 5.40 35.50 -1.54
C LEU A 861 5.46 35.64 -0.01
N HIS A 862 4.45 35.15 0.70
CA HIS A 862 4.41 35.16 2.16
C HIS A 862 5.59 34.36 2.77
N PHE A 863 5.80 33.14 2.28
CA PHE A 863 6.93 32.29 2.70
C PHE A 863 8.29 32.96 2.45
N LEU A 864 8.52 33.52 1.24
CA LEU A 864 9.78 34.20 0.90
C LEU A 864 10.07 35.41 1.77
N ARG A 865 9.05 36.14 2.19
CA ARG A 865 9.21 37.26 3.15
C ARG A 865 9.71 36.78 4.50
N GLY A 866 9.07 35.71 5.02
CA GLY A 866 9.49 35.09 6.24
C GLY A 866 10.96 34.62 6.16
N LEU A 867 11.30 33.93 5.07
CA LEU A 867 12.64 33.41 4.83
C LEU A 867 13.70 34.53 4.70
N THR A 868 13.41 35.61 3.96
CA THR A 868 14.39 36.68 3.69
C THR A 868 14.56 37.66 4.85
N SER A 869 13.50 37.91 5.63
CA SER A 869 13.51 38.73 6.81
C SER A 869 13.91 38.01 8.10
N GLY A 870 13.77 36.71 8.14
CA GLY A 870 14.08 35.88 9.30
C GLY A 870 15.55 35.46 9.39
N ASN A 871 15.90 34.82 10.51
CA ASN A 871 17.24 34.30 10.79
C ASN A 871 17.40 32.81 10.46
N ALA A 872 16.42 32.18 9.83
CA ALA A 872 16.53 30.77 9.45
C ALA A 872 17.71 30.58 8.48
N PRO A 873 18.62 29.62 8.74
CA PRO A 873 19.71 29.34 7.81
C PRO A 873 19.14 28.87 6.46
N SER A 874 19.68 29.40 5.38
CA SER A 874 19.30 28.99 4.02
C SER A 874 20.51 29.10 3.11
N SER A 875 20.76 28.05 2.34
CA SER A 875 21.82 27.97 1.33
C SER A 875 21.46 28.71 0.04
N VAL A 876 20.16 29.03 -0.15
CA VAL A 876 19.62 29.65 -1.37
C VAL A 876 18.97 31.02 -1.10
N ARG A 877 19.44 31.72 -0.06
CA ARG A 877 18.87 33.02 0.37
C ARG A 877 18.91 34.10 -0.72
N ASP A 878 19.95 34.12 -1.55
CA ASP A 878 20.07 35.10 -2.63
C ASP A 878 19.07 34.79 -3.75
N TYR A 879 18.86 33.50 -4.07
CA TYR A 879 17.79 33.10 -4.97
C TYR A 879 16.42 33.50 -4.40
N ALA A 880 16.18 33.26 -3.11
CA ALA A 880 14.93 33.62 -2.44
C ALA A 880 14.65 35.14 -2.51
N ARG A 881 15.67 36.01 -2.34
CA ARG A 881 15.54 37.47 -2.48
C ARG A 881 15.16 37.85 -3.90
N ALA A 882 15.87 37.33 -4.90
CA ALA A 882 15.55 37.60 -6.30
C ALA A 882 14.12 37.18 -6.67
N ARG A 883 13.66 36.00 -6.15
CA ARG A 883 12.30 35.52 -6.36
C ARG A 883 11.26 36.38 -5.64
N LEU A 884 11.55 36.82 -4.41
CA LEU A 884 10.71 37.73 -3.65
C LEU A 884 10.46 39.04 -4.42
N ASP A 885 11.54 39.66 -4.91
CA ASP A 885 11.47 40.91 -5.67
C ASP A 885 10.67 40.75 -6.97
N GLY A 886 10.92 39.65 -7.70
CA GLY A 886 10.19 39.32 -8.92
C GLY A 886 8.70 39.08 -8.69
N LEU A 887 8.34 38.28 -7.69
CA LEU A 887 6.94 37.99 -7.37
C LEU A 887 6.21 39.23 -6.82
N ALA A 888 6.86 40.02 -5.95
CA ALA A 888 6.27 41.23 -5.41
C ALA A 888 5.96 42.23 -6.52
N ALA A 889 6.84 42.40 -7.50
CA ALA A 889 6.62 43.24 -8.67
C ALA A 889 5.47 42.70 -9.56
N GLN A 890 5.41 41.41 -9.78
CA GLN A 890 4.37 40.74 -10.59
C GLN A 890 2.98 40.87 -9.95
N ILE A 891 2.87 40.57 -8.66
CA ILE A 891 1.60 40.54 -7.93
C ILE A 891 1.12 41.98 -7.62
N GLY A 892 2.02 42.90 -7.45
CA GLY A 892 1.74 44.29 -7.06
C GLY A 892 1.06 44.42 -5.69
N MET A 893 1.27 43.42 -4.80
CA MET A 893 0.70 43.38 -3.46
C MET A 893 1.75 42.97 -2.43
N GLY A 894 1.85 43.79 -1.39
CA GLY A 894 2.80 43.55 -0.30
C GLY A 894 2.17 43.16 1.02
N ARG A 895 0.89 43.50 1.22
CA ARG A 895 0.13 43.24 2.45
C ARG A 895 -1.36 43.15 2.12
N ALA A 896 -2.10 42.54 2.98
CA ALA A 896 -3.55 42.52 2.93
C ALA A 896 -4.10 42.49 4.35
N ASP A 897 -5.25 43.12 4.56
CA ASP A 897 -5.88 43.14 5.87
C ASP A 897 -6.58 41.79 6.18
N LEU A 898 -7.11 41.11 5.15
CA LEU A 898 -7.76 39.84 5.31
C LEU A 898 -7.44 38.93 4.11
N VAL A 899 -6.94 37.73 4.38
CA VAL A 899 -6.77 36.65 3.40
C VAL A 899 -7.40 35.41 3.98
N VAL A 900 -8.26 34.75 3.19
CA VAL A 900 -8.90 33.48 3.59
C VAL A 900 -8.63 32.44 2.52
N THR A 901 -8.15 31.26 2.91
CA THR A 901 -7.95 30.14 2.01
C THR A 901 -8.71 28.94 2.52
N ILE A 902 -9.43 28.26 1.64
CA ILE A 902 -10.01 26.94 1.92
C ILE A 902 -9.43 25.89 0.98
N THR A 903 -9.27 24.69 1.48
CA THR A 903 -8.87 23.47 0.73
C THR A 903 -9.68 22.32 1.28
N TRP A 904 -10.04 21.35 0.45
CA TRP A 904 -10.83 20.19 0.90
C TRP A 904 -10.21 18.86 0.44
N ASN A 905 -10.62 17.77 1.06
CA ASN A 905 -10.00 16.45 0.88
C ASN A 905 -10.55 15.64 -0.30
N THR A 906 -11.78 15.93 -0.76
CA THR A 906 -12.50 15.11 -1.74
C THR A 906 -12.37 15.63 -3.16
N ASP A 907 -12.28 14.69 -4.13
CA ASP A 907 -12.36 15.03 -5.57
C ASP A 907 -13.82 15.17 -6.02
N ASN A 908 -14.05 15.85 -7.16
CA ASN A 908 -15.37 16.06 -7.77
C ASN A 908 -16.40 16.64 -6.80
N THR A 909 -15.91 17.47 -5.88
CA THR A 909 -16.73 18.12 -4.87
C THR A 909 -16.64 19.62 -5.05
N ASP A 910 -17.79 20.27 -5.04
CA ASP A 910 -17.94 21.69 -5.19
C ASP A 910 -18.17 22.34 -3.83
N VAL A 911 -17.16 23.06 -3.35
CA VAL A 911 -17.16 23.77 -2.07
C VAL A 911 -16.79 25.22 -2.29
N ASP A 912 -17.76 26.12 -2.13
CA ASP A 912 -17.59 27.54 -2.33
C ASP A 912 -17.18 28.28 -1.06
N LEU A 913 -16.20 29.16 -1.17
CA LEU A 913 -15.87 30.14 -0.15
C LEU A 913 -16.81 31.36 -0.25
N HIS A 914 -17.51 31.64 0.83
CA HIS A 914 -18.37 32.82 0.98
C HIS A 914 -17.83 33.76 2.05
N VAL A 915 -17.68 35.01 1.73
CA VAL A 915 -17.28 36.05 2.69
C VAL A 915 -18.28 37.22 2.62
N THR A 916 -19.07 37.39 3.70
CA THR A 916 -19.97 38.53 3.84
C THR A 916 -19.23 39.67 4.50
N GLU A 917 -19.12 40.82 3.84
CA GLU A 917 -18.42 41.99 4.29
C GLU A 917 -19.32 42.92 5.16
N PRO A 918 -18.76 43.90 5.89
CA PRO A 918 -19.55 44.80 6.76
C PRO A 918 -20.66 45.59 6.04
N SER A 919 -20.54 45.79 4.74
CA SER A 919 -21.57 46.41 3.88
C SER A 919 -22.79 45.52 3.67
N GLY A 920 -22.74 44.22 4.06
CA GLY A 920 -23.71 43.21 3.69
C GLY A 920 -23.49 42.61 2.30
N GLU A 921 -22.49 43.10 1.56
CA GLU A 921 -22.12 42.53 0.26
C GLU A 921 -21.38 41.21 0.48
N GLU A 922 -21.69 40.20 -0.31
CA GLU A 922 -21.10 38.86 -0.21
C GLU A 922 -20.21 38.58 -1.43
N CYS A 923 -18.96 38.18 -1.15
CA CYS A 923 -18.00 37.69 -2.13
C CYS A 923 -18.09 36.16 -2.20
N PHE A 924 -18.38 35.59 -3.40
CA PHE A 924 -18.54 34.17 -3.65
C PHE A 924 -18.41 33.86 -5.15
N TYR A 925 -18.56 32.63 -5.59
CA TYR A 925 -18.26 32.17 -6.96
C TYR A 925 -18.89 33.03 -8.07
N SER A 926 -20.15 33.49 -7.91
CA SER A 926 -20.84 34.28 -8.92
C SER A 926 -20.69 35.80 -8.74
N HIS A 927 -20.16 36.24 -7.57
CA HIS A 927 -19.85 37.67 -7.26
C HIS A 927 -18.45 37.75 -6.69
N ARG A 928 -17.46 37.57 -7.56
CA ARG A 928 -16.03 37.38 -7.16
C ARG A 928 -15.31 38.68 -6.79
N ASN A 929 -15.91 39.84 -7.01
CA ASN A 929 -15.31 41.12 -6.67
C ASN A 929 -16.35 42.01 -5.97
N THR A 930 -16.00 42.52 -4.78
CA THR A 930 -16.85 43.42 -4.03
C THR A 930 -16.46 44.87 -4.22
N ARG A 931 -17.37 45.79 -3.85
CA ARG A 931 -17.09 47.25 -3.89
C ARG A 931 -16.01 47.67 -2.91
N SER A 932 -15.84 46.95 -1.83
CA SER A 932 -14.76 47.14 -0.84
C SER A 932 -13.39 46.70 -1.35
N GLY A 933 -13.32 46.04 -2.51
CA GLY A 933 -12.08 45.49 -3.10
C GLY A 933 -11.77 44.04 -2.69
N GLY A 934 -12.71 43.35 -2.06
CA GLY A 934 -12.62 41.91 -1.81
C GLY A 934 -12.62 41.16 -3.13
N THR A 935 -11.76 40.15 -3.25
CA THR A 935 -11.59 39.38 -4.49
C THR A 935 -11.48 37.91 -4.19
N LEU A 936 -12.32 37.09 -4.81
CA LEU A 936 -12.19 35.61 -4.83
C LEU A 936 -11.34 35.20 -6.04
N THR A 937 -10.27 34.43 -5.83
CA THR A 937 -9.32 34.12 -6.89
C THR A 937 -9.90 33.18 -7.95
N GLN A 938 -10.65 32.16 -7.51
CA GLN A 938 -11.22 31.15 -8.41
C GLN A 938 -12.42 30.45 -7.79
N ASP A 939 -13.15 29.73 -8.65
CA ASP A 939 -14.19 28.79 -8.33
C ASP A 939 -13.73 27.41 -8.80
N VAL A 940 -13.61 26.44 -7.88
CA VAL A 940 -13.13 25.08 -8.15
C VAL A 940 -14.27 24.08 -8.00
N THR A 941 -15.02 23.87 -9.08
CA THR A 941 -16.19 22.98 -9.13
C THR A 941 -15.85 21.50 -9.25
N GLN A 942 -14.60 21.16 -9.58
CA GLN A 942 -14.14 19.79 -9.86
C GLN A 942 -12.71 19.57 -9.35
N GLY A 943 -12.54 19.37 -8.08
CA GLY A 943 -11.22 19.21 -7.49
C GLY A 943 -11.29 19.22 -5.98
N TYR A 944 -10.19 19.58 -5.34
CA TYR A 944 -10.06 19.71 -3.89
C TYR A 944 -9.50 21.09 -3.49
N GLY A 945 -9.92 22.10 -4.23
CA GLY A 945 -9.50 23.48 -4.02
C GLY A 945 -8.06 23.75 -4.51
N PRO A 946 -7.39 24.76 -3.97
CA PRO A 946 -7.90 25.73 -3.01
C PRO A 946 -8.75 26.83 -3.62
N GLU A 947 -9.55 27.50 -2.80
CA GLU A 947 -10.13 28.82 -3.08
C GLU A 947 -9.58 29.84 -2.11
N MET A 948 -9.39 31.09 -2.58
CA MET A 948 -8.81 32.14 -1.77
C MET A 948 -9.54 33.46 -1.96
N TYR A 949 -9.94 34.10 -0.86
CA TYR A 949 -10.42 35.46 -0.79
C TYR A 949 -9.29 36.39 -0.30
N VAL A 950 -9.17 37.53 -0.94
CA VAL A 950 -8.16 38.55 -0.60
C VAL A 950 -8.81 39.93 -0.51
N LEU A 951 -8.58 40.63 0.60
CA LEU A 951 -8.98 42.02 0.80
C LEU A 951 -7.80 42.85 1.31
N ARG A 952 -7.34 43.80 0.48
CA ARG A 952 -6.13 44.60 0.77
C ARG A 952 -6.33 45.60 1.89
N GLU A 953 -7.45 46.32 1.87
CA GLU A 953 -7.84 47.35 2.83
C GLU A 953 -9.26 47.03 3.31
N ALA A 954 -9.38 46.49 4.51
CA ALA A 954 -10.63 46.02 5.06
C ALA A 954 -11.38 47.19 5.76
N PRO A 955 -12.59 47.57 5.31
CA PRO A 955 -13.48 48.42 6.09
C PRO A 955 -13.69 47.87 7.50
N LYS A 956 -13.86 48.79 8.46
CA LYS A 956 -14.19 48.42 9.84
C LYS A 956 -15.55 47.75 9.93
N GLY A 957 -15.62 46.69 10.69
CA GLY A 957 -16.84 45.94 10.96
C GLY A 957 -16.64 44.42 10.90
N ARG A 958 -17.75 43.71 10.80
CA ARG A 958 -17.82 42.28 10.91
C ARG A 958 -17.74 41.62 9.54
N TYR A 959 -16.87 40.61 9.45
CA TYR A 959 -16.73 39.70 8.29
C TYR A 959 -17.17 38.31 8.71
N ASP A 960 -18.18 37.75 8.04
CA ASP A 960 -18.64 36.40 8.25
C ASP A 960 -18.14 35.48 7.13
N ILE A 961 -17.27 34.50 7.48
CA ILE A 961 -16.60 33.59 6.57
C ILE A 961 -17.26 32.24 6.67
N ARG A 962 -17.68 31.66 5.52
CA ARG A 962 -18.42 30.41 5.47
C ARG A 962 -17.93 29.52 4.31
N ALA A 963 -18.06 28.21 4.47
CA ALA A 963 -17.98 27.26 3.38
C ALA A 963 -19.39 26.85 2.99
N HIS A 964 -19.70 26.89 1.71
CA HIS A 964 -20.99 26.42 1.17
C HIS A 964 -20.75 25.14 0.38
N TYR A 965 -21.50 24.10 0.72
CA TYR A 965 -21.40 22.79 0.06
C TYR A 965 -22.45 22.73 -1.05
N TYR A 966 -22.04 22.91 -2.29
CA TYR A 966 -22.96 23.02 -3.42
C TYR A 966 -23.34 21.65 -3.97
N ALA A 967 -22.37 20.79 -4.25
CA ALA A 967 -22.62 19.49 -4.83
C ALA A 967 -21.59 18.46 -4.39
N SER A 968 -22.09 17.26 -4.07
CA SER A 968 -21.30 16.04 -3.98
C SER A 968 -21.53 15.18 -5.23
N ASP A 969 -20.62 14.27 -5.50
CA ASP A 969 -20.85 13.25 -6.50
C ASP A 969 -22.07 12.38 -6.08
N ALA A 970 -23.18 12.51 -6.81
CA ALA A 970 -24.45 11.83 -6.51
C ALA A 970 -24.33 10.29 -6.55
N ASN A 971 -23.26 9.76 -7.15
CA ASN A 971 -23.00 8.33 -7.27
C ASN A 971 -22.26 7.76 -6.04
N ARG A 972 -21.74 8.63 -5.16
CA ARG A 972 -21.12 8.23 -3.90
C ARG A 972 -22.19 8.09 -2.80
N ALA A 973 -22.17 6.99 -2.08
CA ALA A 973 -23.13 6.73 -1.01
C ALA A 973 -22.82 7.54 0.28
N SER A 974 -21.56 7.98 0.46
CA SER A 974 -21.16 8.92 1.53
C SER A 974 -19.97 9.74 1.05
N ALA A 975 -20.14 11.04 0.95
CA ALA A 975 -19.02 11.95 0.76
C ALA A 975 -19.02 12.93 1.93
N ARG A 976 -18.29 12.62 2.99
CA ARG A 976 -17.95 13.62 3.99
C ARG A 976 -16.76 14.40 3.49
N THR A 977 -16.99 15.67 3.23
CA THR A 977 -15.95 16.58 2.79
C THR A 977 -15.45 17.36 4.00
N LYS A 978 -14.15 17.28 4.27
CA LYS A 978 -13.48 18.13 5.25
C LYS A 978 -12.90 19.34 4.54
N VAL A 979 -13.21 20.52 5.04
CA VAL A 979 -12.67 21.79 4.58
C VAL A 979 -11.66 22.31 5.60
N TYR A 980 -10.45 22.48 5.15
CA TYR A 980 -9.34 23.07 5.92
C TYR A 980 -9.24 24.54 5.54
N ALA A 981 -9.55 25.43 6.48
CA ALA A 981 -9.58 26.85 6.29
C ALA A 981 -8.47 27.56 7.07
N THR A 982 -7.77 28.48 6.42
CA THR A 982 -6.79 29.37 7.04
C THR A 982 -7.22 30.81 6.82
N VAL A 983 -7.35 31.54 7.91
CA VAL A 983 -7.73 32.96 7.93
C VAL A 983 -6.56 33.79 8.46
N PHE A 984 -6.04 34.69 7.62
CA PHE A 984 -4.98 35.61 7.97
C PHE A 984 -5.58 37.00 8.17
N GLU A 985 -5.40 37.58 9.36
CA GLU A 985 -5.61 38.97 9.65
C GLU A 985 -4.26 39.69 9.57
N ASN A 986 -4.21 40.86 8.88
CA ASN A 986 -2.98 41.63 8.66
C ASN A 986 -1.86 40.83 7.95
N TRP A 987 -2.22 40.08 6.92
CA TRP A 987 -1.33 39.20 6.16
C TRP A 987 -0.09 39.94 5.64
N GLY A 988 1.09 39.35 5.85
CA GLY A 988 2.37 39.92 5.41
C GLY A 988 2.88 41.08 6.27
N THR A 989 2.31 41.33 7.44
CA THR A 989 2.74 42.35 8.40
C THR A 989 3.29 41.74 9.69
N LYS A 990 3.90 42.55 10.56
CA LYS A 990 4.34 42.13 11.88
C LYS A 990 3.18 41.81 12.86
N GLN A 991 1.98 42.31 12.56
CA GLN A 991 0.76 42.10 13.33
C GLN A 991 -0.11 41.00 12.77
N GLU A 992 0.45 40.15 11.93
CA GLU A 992 -0.26 39.02 11.34
C GLU A 992 -0.79 38.07 12.42
N LYS A 993 -2.06 37.72 12.28
CA LYS A 993 -2.72 36.69 13.10
C LYS A 993 -3.29 35.62 12.18
N VAL A 994 -3.04 34.37 12.50
CA VAL A 994 -3.50 33.21 11.72
C VAL A 994 -4.50 32.43 12.55
N THR A 995 -5.63 32.10 11.94
CA THR A 995 -6.64 31.21 12.52
C THR A 995 -6.87 30.05 11.57
N GLU A 996 -6.70 28.83 12.05
CA GLU A 996 -6.95 27.61 11.30
C GLU A 996 -8.21 26.92 11.82
N LYS A 997 -9.01 26.36 10.92
CA LYS A 997 -10.24 25.64 11.28
C LYS A 997 -10.53 24.53 10.28
N VAL A 998 -10.97 23.39 10.81
CA VAL A 998 -11.50 22.28 10.02
C VAL A 998 -13.02 22.23 10.18
N VAL A 999 -13.73 22.15 9.06
CA VAL A 999 -15.19 22.03 9.00
C VAL A 999 -15.53 20.78 8.22
N THR A 1000 -16.40 19.93 8.78
CA THR A 1000 -16.92 18.75 8.08
C THR A 1000 -18.28 19.05 7.49
N LEU A 1001 -18.41 18.81 6.17
CA LEU A 1001 -19.64 18.99 5.40
C LEU A 1001 -20.30 17.61 5.21
N GLU A 1002 -21.55 17.47 5.68
CA GLU A 1002 -22.24 16.16 5.67
C GLU A 1002 -23.35 16.08 4.61
N THR A 1003 -24.02 17.20 4.33
CA THR A 1003 -25.15 17.24 3.39
C THR A 1003 -24.97 18.37 2.39
N GLY A 1004 -25.36 18.15 1.14
CA GLY A 1004 -25.32 19.18 0.08
C GLY A 1004 -26.26 20.35 0.38
N LYS A 1005 -25.88 21.54 -0.07
CA LYS A 1005 -26.62 22.81 0.05
C LYS A 1005 -26.67 23.42 1.46
N GLU A 1006 -25.75 23.06 2.33
CA GLU A 1006 -25.60 23.68 3.64
C GLU A 1006 -24.43 24.67 3.66
N SER A 1007 -24.62 25.78 4.42
CA SER A 1007 -23.58 26.77 4.66
C SER A 1007 -23.03 26.60 6.07
N HIS A 1008 -21.75 26.37 6.18
CA HIS A 1008 -21.06 26.11 7.44
C HIS A 1008 -20.16 27.27 7.84
N PRO A 1009 -20.28 27.85 9.05
CA PRO A 1009 -19.44 28.94 9.50
C PRO A 1009 -17.99 28.49 9.74
N ILE A 1010 -17.05 29.20 9.14
CA ILE A 1010 -15.62 29.05 9.35
C ILE A 1010 -15.14 29.96 10.47
N ALA A 1011 -15.32 31.27 10.30
CA ALA A 1011 -14.86 32.27 11.25
C ALA A 1011 -15.69 33.56 11.13
N THR A 1012 -15.67 34.35 12.20
CA THR A 1012 -16.08 35.76 12.19
C THR A 1012 -14.87 36.60 12.57
N VAL A 1013 -14.56 37.61 11.75
CA VAL A 1013 -13.45 38.52 11.97
C VAL A 1013 -14.04 39.91 12.21
N GLU A 1014 -13.63 40.59 13.28
CA GLU A 1014 -13.98 41.97 13.61
C GLU A 1014 -12.77 42.88 13.32
N ARG A 1015 -12.95 43.89 12.48
CA ARG A 1015 -11.88 44.84 12.08
C ARG A 1015 -12.10 46.23 12.62
#